data_f9954d9b4b3f12af4148e1a1dbd24671
#
_entry.id   f9954d9b4b3f12af4148e1a1dbd24671
#
_cell.length_a   1.000
_cell.length_b   1.000
_cell.length_c   1.000
_cell.angle_alpha   90.00
_cell.angle_beta   90.00
_cell.angle_gamma   90.00
#
_symmetry.space_group_name_H-M   'P 1'
#
loop_
_entity.id
_entity.type
_entity.pdbx_description
1 polymer ?
#
loop_
_entity_poly.entity_id
_entity_poly.type
_entity_poly.pdbx_seq_one_letter_code
_entity_poly.pdbx_strand_id
1 'polypeptide(L)'
;MISFKKNNDLLIVIECKADIKKHESENKNNYSEFAVDGVLLYASYLSKSYDVLAIAISGETKQELKISHFLHLKSEKKAFEIFDDKFLSAQNYLDGYLKSEPKIRQDYHTLLEFTRKLNEKLHTHKILESQRSLLISCVLIALENQAFRNSYHSHNTPKNLANALVQTVSNELESANINTKRLENLNTQFSFIKTDTSLSTKDKVLKELIDEIDENINSFIKTHKYFDILGQLYVEFLRYANSDKGLGIVLTPPHITDLFADLAQVNKNTIAYDNCTGTGGFLISAMKKMIADAKDDKEKIKEIKSNQLIGTEYQSHIFALAVSNMYIHQDGKTNIINGSCFDENVINEVKEKKPTVGFLNPPYKSNKKKDTDELEFILNNLETLTDGGTCIAIVPMQSALAQRGKVLEFKKELLKKHTLEAVLSMPDELFFNSNVGVVSCIMIFTAHKPHHKNKETYFGYYKDDGFVKRKGKGRIDAYGEWENIKEKWLSNYINKKREPGISINKVVTAKDEWVAEAYMETDYNKLKPAYFETTLLNYATYLLGNRLNKQVLDKPEKQQKISLKDREWKYYPITDIFSVKGSKTTPLLELETFDFGICPYVTTQATNNGVAGFYEIYTELGNVLTVDSAVVGYCSYQELPFSASDHVEKLIPKFEMNRFTAMFFVTIFNLEQYRYNYGRKSSQTRMRRTLIKLPSKNNEPDFVFMENYIKSLPYSSSINIGHTDNENIESV
;
A
#
# COMPACT_ATOMS: atom_id res chain seq x y z
N MET A 1 -18.56 37.41 1.91
CA MET A 1 -17.82 36.61 0.91
C MET A 1 -16.56 37.38 0.54
N ILE A 2 -15.42 36.70 0.49
CA ILE A 2 -14.11 37.26 0.17
C ILE A 2 -13.48 36.42 -0.94
N SER A 3 -12.92 37.07 -1.96
CA SER A 3 -12.19 36.42 -3.05
C SER A 3 -10.74 36.90 -3.10
N PHE A 4 -9.84 36.10 -3.65
CA PHE A 4 -8.42 36.44 -3.78
C PHE A 4 -8.10 36.87 -5.21
N LYS A 5 -7.45 38.02 -5.39
CA LYS A 5 -7.03 38.49 -6.72
C LYS A 5 -6.03 37.55 -7.44
N LYS A 6 -5.27 36.77 -6.65
CA LYS A 6 -4.27 35.82 -7.16
C LYS A 6 -4.78 34.38 -7.26
N ASN A 7 -5.97 34.09 -6.74
CA ASN A 7 -6.59 32.77 -6.80
C ASN A 7 -8.11 32.95 -6.93
N ASN A 8 -8.60 32.97 -8.14
CA ASN A 8 -10.01 33.20 -8.45
C ASN A 8 -10.90 31.98 -8.13
N ASP A 9 -10.32 30.82 -7.84
CA ASP A 9 -11.05 29.58 -7.56
C ASP A 9 -11.42 29.46 -6.08
N LEU A 10 -10.76 30.17 -5.17
CA LEU A 10 -11.04 30.14 -3.75
C LEU A 10 -11.97 31.28 -3.32
N LEU A 11 -13.07 30.92 -2.67
CA LEU A 11 -13.98 31.84 -1.97
C LEU A 11 -13.93 31.60 -0.46
N ILE A 12 -13.88 32.65 0.35
CA ILE A 12 -14.15 32.57 1.78
C ILE A 12 -15.57 33.03 2.04
N VAL A 13 -16.35 32.21 2.75
CA VAL A 13 -17.71 32.53 3.20
C VAL A 13 -17.72 32.47 4.72
N ILE A 14 -18.30 33.49 5.35
CA ILE A 14 -18.35 33.64 6.80
C ILE A 14 -19.79 33.74 7.24
N GLU A 15 -20.21 32.97 8.22
CA GLU A 15 -21.49 33.05 8.91
C GLU A 15 -21.26 33.37 10.39
N CYS A 16 -21.98 34.34 10.92
CA CYS A 16 -21.82 34.81 12.31
C CYS A 16 -23.14 34.68 13.08
N LYS A 17 -23.06 34.24 14.33
CA LYS A 17 -24.14 34.26 15.31
C LYS A 17 -23.64 34.91 16.60
N ALA A 18 -24.46 35.83 17.21
CA ALA A 18 -24.09 36.49 18.46
C ALA A 18 -23.99 35.50 19.63
N ASP A 19 -24.94 34.56 19.72
CA ASP A 19 -24.98 33.57 20.80
C ASP A 19 -24.02 32.41 20.53
N ILE A 20 -23.06 32.19 21.42
CA ILE A 20 -22.10 31.06 21.36
C ILE A 20 -22.79 29.71 21.36
N LYS A 21 -23.98 29.57 21.97
CA LYS A 21 -24.76 28.34 21.97
C LYS A 21 -25.34 28.00 20.59
N LYS A 22 -25.37 28.96 19.68
CA LYS A 22 -25.84 28.83 18.30
C LYS A 22 -24.66 28.59 17.33
N HIS A 23 -23.60 27.95 17.80
CA HIS A 23 -22.46 27.63 16.95
C HIS A 23 -22.75 26.46 16.00
N GLU A 24 -23.19 25.34 16.51
CA GLU A 24 -23.42 24.11 15.76
C GLU A 24 -24.59 23.32 16.35
N SER A 25 -25.53 22.86 15.51
CA SER A 25 -26.60 21.95 15.93
C SER A 25 -26.14 20.48 15.90
N GLU A 26 -26.81 19.61 16.65
CA GLU A 26 -26.48 18.19 16.77
C GLU A 26 -26.39 17.48 15.40
N ASN A 27 -27.27 17.80 14.46
CA ASN A 27 -27.33 17.15 13.15
C ASN A 27 -26.87 18.05 11.99
N LYS A 28 -26.32 19.23 12.26
CA LYS A 28 -25.85 20.24 11.28
C LYS A 28 -26.89 20.57 10.21
N ASN A 29 -28.16 20.62 10.56
CA ASN A 29 -29.28 20.83 9.63
C ASN A 29 -30.22 22.01 9.98
N ASN A 30 -29.89 22.80 11.00
CA ASN A 30 -30.66 23.98 11.38
C ASN A 30 -29.97 25.26 10.87
N TYR A 31 -30.05 25.46 9.56
CA TYR A 31 -29.27 26.44 8.81
C TYR A 31 -29.52 27.89 9.17
N SER A 32 -30.74 28.26 9.62
CA SER A 32 -31.08 29.63 9.98
C SER A 32 -30.58 30.07 11.35
N GLU A 33 -30.44 29.10 12.27
CA GLU A 33 -30.14 29.42 13.66
C GLU A 33 -28.68 29.22 14.05
N PHE A 34 -27.96 28.26 13.40
CA PHE A 34 -26.62 27.88 13.78
C PHE A 34 -25.59 28.31 12.74
N ALA A 35 -24.43 28.79 13.21
CA ALA A 35 -23.40 29.35 12.35
C ALA A 35 -22.77 28.27 11.43
N VAL A 36 -22.41 27.08 11.98
CA VAL A 36 -21.83 25.94 11.23
C VAL A 36 -22.81 25.43 10.20
N ASP A 37 -24.05 25.21 10.59
CA ASP A 37 -25.09 24.68 9.70
C ASP A 37 -25.34 25.63 8.51
N GLY A 38 -25.44 26.93 8.78
CA GLY A 38 -25.66 27.95 7.75
C GLY A 38 -24.50 28.09 6.78
N VAL A 39 -23.27 28.17 7.29
CA VAL A 39 -22.09 28.31 6.42
C VAL A 39 -21.83 27.05 5.56
N LEU A 40 -22.07 25.86 6.10
CA LEU A 40 -21.96 24.62 5.34
C LEU A 40 -23.00 24.51 4.24
N LEU A 41 -24.22 24.99 4.46
CA LEU A 41 -25.25 25.08 3.43
C LEU A 41 -24.78 25.98 2.27
N TYR A 42 -24.31 27.21 2.57
CA TYR A 42 -23.77 28.10 1.54
C TYR A 42 -22.58 27.47 0.80
N ALA A 43 -21.66 26.84 1.53
CA ALA A 43 -20.52 26.17 0.94
C ALA A 43 -20.95 25.06 -0.04
N SER A 44 -21.98 24.29 0.28
CA SER A 44 -22.49 23.21 -0.58
C SER A 44 -23.04 23.70 -1.93
N TYR A 45 -23.60 24.90 -1.96
CA TYR A 45 -24.06 25.52 -3.22
C TYR A 45 -22.91 26.11 -4.04
N LEU A 46 -22.00 26.82 -3.37
CA LEU A 46 -20.88 27.52 -4.01
C LEU A 46 -19.80 26.57 -4.50
N SER A 47 -19.65 25.43 -3.85
CA SER A 47 -18.66 24.39 -4.24
C SER A 47 -18.95 23.75 -5.60
N LYS A 48 -20.10 23.99 -6.20
CA LYS A 48 -20.37 23.62 -7.60
C LYS A 48 -19.48 24.38 -8.60
N SER A 49 -18.99 25.57 -8.22
CA SER A 49 -18.22 26.44 -9.10
C SER A 49 -16.84 26.84 -8.53
N TYR A 50 -16.67 26.82 -7.21
CA TYR A 50 -15.49 27.32 -6.51
C TYR A 50 -15.05 26.35 -5.43
N ASP A 51 -13.77 26.40 -5.03
CA ASP A 51 -13.35 25.89 -3.75
C ASP A 51 -13.78 26.89 -2.66
N VAL A 52 -14.40 26.41 -1.58
CA VAL A 52 -15.00 27.28 -0.57
C VAL A 52 -14.39 27.02 0.80
N LEU A 53 -13.77 28.06 1.37
CA LEU A 53 -13.41 28.08 2.79
C LEU A 53 -14.58 28.67 3.57
N ALA A 54 -15.29 27.82 4.30
CA ALA A 54 -16.44 28.18 5.10
C ALA A 54 -16.01 28.41 6.55
N ILE A 55 -16.29 29.60 7.11
CA ILE A 55 -15.91 29.97 8.46
C ILE A 55 -17.18 30.26 9.25
N ALA A 56 -17.42 29.50 10.30
CA ALA A 56 -18.49 29.70 11.25
C ALA A 56 -17.96 30.41 12.49
N ILE A 57 -18.66 31.49 12.92
CA ILE A 57 -18.27 32.28 14.08
C ILE A 57 -19.48 32.45 15.00
N SER A 58 -19.30 32.26 16.30
CA SER A 58 -20.32 32.59 17.30
C SER A 58 -19.69 33.17 18.56
N GLY A 59 -20.43 34.08 19.22
CA GLY A 59 -20.01 34.87 20.37
C GLY A 59 -19.83 36.35 20.04
N GLU A 60 -19.93 37.20 21.06
CA GLU A 60 -19.87 38.67 20.93
C GLU A 60 -18.53 39.25 21.36
N THR A 61 -17.77 38.57 22.22
CA THR A 61 -16.51 39.09 22.74
C THR A 61 -15.34 38.21 22.30
N LYS A 62 -14.16 38.80 22.21
CA LYS A 62 -12.92 38.09 21.81
C LYS A 62 -12.60 36.90 22.69
N GLN A 63 -13.06 36.87 23.93
CA GLN A 63 -12.83 35.81 24.91
C GLN A 63 -13.82 34.65 24.78
N GLU A 64 -15.00 34.90 24.17
CA GLU A 64 -16.08 33.93 24.00
C GLU A 64 -16.25 33.46 22.56
N LEU A 65 -15.40 33.92 21.62
CA LEU A 65 -15.50 33.52 20.24
C LEU A 65 -15.24 32.01 20.08
N LYS A 66 -16.19 31.35 19.43
CA LYS A 66 -16.01 29.98 18.90
C LYS A 66 -15.95 30.08 17.39
N ILE A 67 -14.94 29.48 16.80
CA ILE A 67 -14.65 29.53 15.36
C ILE A 67 -14.47 28.10 14.86
N SER A 68 -15.09 27.77 13.73
CA SER A 68 -14.87 26.52 13.02
C SER A 68 -14.63 26.81 11.54
N HIS A 69 -13.71 26.06 10.95
CA HIS A 69 -13.30 26.22 9.57
C HIS A 69 -13.55 24.94 8.78
N PHE A 70 -14.14 25.06 7.60
CA PHE A 70 -14.42 23.94 6.71
C PHE A 70 -13.97 24.29 5.30
N LEU A 71 -13.29 23.36 4.65
CA LEU A 71 -12.94 23.44 3.23
C LEU A 71 -13.87 22.55 2.43
N HIS A 72 -14.66 23.14 1.54
CA HIS A 72 -15.49 22.42 0.59
C HIS A 72 -14.95 22.63 -0.81
N LEU A 73 -14.23 21.65 -1.31
CA LEU A 73 -13.62 21.71 -2.63
C LEU A 73 -14.66 21.57 -3.73
N LYS A 74 -14.35 22.15 -4.89
CA LYS A 74 -15.20 22.09 -6.08
C LYS A 74 -15.52 20.66 -6.46
N SER A 75 -16.81 20.38 -6.66
CA SER A 75 -17.32 19.06 -7.05
C SER A 75 -17.19 17.95 -6.00
N GLU A 76 -16.69 18.24 -4.80
CA GLU A 76 -16.71 17.29 -3.68
C GLU A 76 -18.10 17.25 -3.02
N LYS A 77 -18.42 16.10 -2.41
CA LYS A 77 -19.73 15.89 -1.75
C LYS A 77 -19.76 16.36 -0.30
N LYS A 78 -18.61 16.51 0.33
CA LYS A 78 -18.47 16.83 1.75
C LYS A 78 -17.43 17.93 1.95
N ALA A 79 -17.64 18.76 2.95
CA ALA A 79 -16.64 19.67 3.46
C ALA A 79 -15.71 18.94 4.45
N PHE A 80 -14.44 19.35 4.48
CA PHE A 80 -13.42 18.87 5.39
C PHE A 80 -13.19 19.91 6.47
N GLU A 81 -13.15 19.51 7.73
CA GLU A 81 -12.76 20.41 8.82
C GLU A 81 -11.25 20.67 8.71
N ILE A 82 -10.85 21.94 8.74
CA ILE A 82 -9.44 22.36 8.61
C ILE A 82 -9.19 23.57 9.52
N PHE A 83 -7.93 23.81 9.84
CA PHE A 83 -7.47 24.87 10.74
C PHE A 83 -7.92 24.72 12.20
N ASP A 84 -7.21 25.44 13.08
CA ASP A 84 -7.55 25.57 14.49
C ASP A 84 -8.71 26.57 14.68
N ASP A 85 -9.16 26.70 15.92
CA ASP A 85 -10.25 27.57 16.37
C ASP A 85 -9.89 29.10 16.43
N LYS A 86 -8.90 29.53 15.61
CA LYS A 86 -8.38 30.91 15.59
C LYS A 86 -8.51 31.55 14.22
N PHE A 87 -8.75 32.87 14.24
CA PHE A 87 -8.65 33.66 13.01
C PHE A 87 -7.23 33.69 12.46
N LEU A 88 -7.12 33.49 11.16
CA LEU A 88 -5.88 33.61 10.42
C LEU A 88 -5.91 34.88 9.53
N SER A 89 -4.74 35.34 9.13
CA SER A 89 -4.64 36.35 8.07
C SER A 89 -5.12 35.78 6.74
N ALA A 90 -5.56 36.63 5.82
CA ALA A 90 -5.99 36.20 4.49
C ALA A 90 -4.88 35.42 3.77
N GLN A 91 -3.60 35.78 3.96
CA GLN A 91 -2.48 35.06 3.39
C GLN A 91 -2.32 33.68 4.03
N ASN A 92 -2.46 33.56 5.35
CA ASN A 92 -2.35 32.28 6.05
C ASN A 92 -3.51 31.33 5.67
N TYR A 93 -4.71 31.87 5.45
CA TYR A 93 -5.82 31.07 4.91
C TYR A 93 -5.50 30.54 3.51
N LEU A 94 -4.96 31.38 2.62
CA LEU A 94 -4.57 30.96 1.28
C LEU A 94 -3.45 29.91 1.31
N ASP A 95 -2.42 30.15 2.12
CA ASP A 95 -1.28 29.22 2.26
C ASP A 95 -1.73 27.89 2.86
N GLY A 96 -2.58 27.93 3.87
CA GLY A 96 -3.14 26.73 4.49
C GLY A 96 -4.07 25.96 3.54
N TYR A 97 -4.91 26.66 2.76
CA TYR A 97 -5.72 26.03 1.73
C TYR A 97 -4.86 25.31 0.69
N LEU A 98 -3.84 25.97 0.14
CA LEU A 98 -2.94 25.37 -0.87
C LEU A 98 -2.14 24.19 -0.33
N LYS A 99 -1.85 24.17 0.98
CA LYS A 99 -1.12 23.09 1.66
C LYS A 99 -2.03 22.03 2.29
N SER A 100 -3.37 22.23 2.23
CA SER A 100 -4.29 21.27 2.79
C SER A 100 -4.27 19.94 2.03
N GLU A 101 -4.34 18.83 2.74
CA GLU A 101 -4.34 17.50 2.15
C GLU A 101 -5.45 17.30 1.11
N PRO A 102 -6.72 17.73 1.35
CA PRO A 102 -7.77 17.63 0.34
C PRO A 102 -7.42 18.37 -0.95
N LYS A 103 -6.80 19.58 -0.86
CA LYS A 103 -6.38 20.35 -2.04
C LYS A 103 -5.24 19.70 -2.79
N ILE A 104 -4.21 19.24 -2.08
CA ILE A 104 -3.09 18.50 -2.68
C ILE A 104 -3.61 17.28 -3.44
N ARG A 105 -4.53 16.53 -2.85
CA ARG A 105 -5.16 15.35 -3.47
C ARG A 105 -5.94 15.71 -4.73
N GLN A 106 -6.75 16.78 -4.70
CA GLN A 106 -7.49 17.27 -5.86
C GLN A 106 -6.54 17.68 -7.00
N ASP A 107 -5.51 18.47 -6.69
CA ASP A 107 -4.54 18.96 -7.68
C ASP A 107 -3.72 17.80 -8.26
N TYR A 108 -3.37 16.81 -7.43
CA TYR A 108 -2.71 15.59 -7.90
C TYR A 108 -3.59 14.78 -8.86
N HIS A 109 -4.88 14.67 -8.62
CA HIS A 109 -5.79 14.02 -9.56
C HIS A 109 -5.86 14.76 -10.89
N THR A 110 -5.93 16.09 -10.86
CA THR A 110 -5.90 16.93 -12.06
C THR A 110 -4.61 16.72 -12.85
N LEU A 111 -3.48 16.67 -12.14
CA LEU A 111 -2.18 16.38 -12.73
C LEU A 111 -2.15 15.01 -13.41
N LEU A 112 -2.67 13.96 -12.76
CA LEU A 112 -2.73 12.62 -13.36
C LEU A 112 -3.59 12.56 -14.61
N GLU A 113 -4.72 13.28 -14.65
CA GLU A 113 -5.56 13.38 -15.85
C GLU A 113 -4.84 14.12 -16.99
N PHE A 114 -4.13 15.20 -16.67
CA PHE A 114 -3.27 15.89 -17.63
C PHE A 114 -2.15 14.98 -18.15
N THR A 115 -1.48 14.26 -17.25
CA THR A 115 -0.38 13.34 -17.61
C THR A 115 -0.80 12.28 -18.62
N ARG A 116 -2.02 11.77 -18.54
CA ARG A 116 -2.56 10.82 -19.52
C ARG A 116 -2.73 11.45 -20.90
N LYS A 117 -3.30 12.65 -20.95
CA LYS A 117 -3.44 13.40 -22.21
C LYS A 117 -2.07 13.72 -22.82
N LEU A 118 -1.12 14.11 -21.99
CA LEU A 118 0.26 14.35 -22.41
C LEU A 118 0.91 13.07 -22.95
N ASN A 119 0.70 11.92 -22.30
CA ASN A 119 1.22 10.64 -22.78
C ASN A 119 0.67 10.25 -24.15
N GLU A 120 -0.63 10.44 -24.39
CA GLU A 120 -1.27 10.23 -25.68
C GLU A 120 -0.69 11.19 -26.75
N LYS A 121 -0.50 12.47 -26.39
CA LYS A 121 0.13 13.48 -27.28
C LYS A 121 1.56 13.08 -27.64
N LEU A 122 2.38 12.68 -26.68
CA LEU A 122 3.75 12.21 -26.89
C LEU A 122 3.80 10.93 -27.76
N HIS A 123 2.84 10.01 -27.54
CA HIS A 123 2.68 8.83 -28.37
C HIS A 123 2.37 9.18 -29.84
N THR A 124 1.43 10.11 -30.06
CA THR A 124 1.08 10.62 -31.40
C THR A 124 2.30 11.23 -32.12
N HIS A 125 3.19 11.87 -31.37
CA HIS A 125 4.46 12.40 -31.87
C HIS A 125 5.59 11.36 -31.99
N LYS A 126 5.31 10.08 -31.67
CA LYS A 126 6.25 8.94 -31.71
C LYS A 126 7.47 9.10 -30.79
N ILE A 127 7.33 9.85 -29.70
CA ILE A 127 8.36 9.91 -28.66
C ILE A 127 8.39 8.58 -27.90
N LEU A 128 9.57 7.96 -27.81
CA LEU A 128 9.75 6.68 -27.15
C LEU A 128 9.37 6.78 -25.66
N GLU A 129 8.75 5.74 -25.12
CA GLU A 129 8.26 5.70 -23.74
C GLU A 129 9.37 5.98 -22.73
N SER A 130 10.56 5.41 -22.92
CA SER A 130 11.73 5.64 -22.08
C SER A 130 12.26 7.09 -22.13
N GLN A 131 11.90 7.85 -23.14
CA GLN A 131 12.35 9.23 -23.37
C GLN A 131 11.35 10.27 -22.84
N ARG A 132 10.08 9.90 -22.61
CA ARG A 132 9.01 10.86 -22.24
C ARG A 132 9.32 11.59 -20.95
N SER A 133 9.67 10.85 -19.88
CA SER A 133 10.02 11.46 -18.59
C SER A 133 11.31 12.28 -18.66
N LEU A 134 12.29 11.86 -19.49
CA LEU A 134 13.51 12.63 -19.72
C LEU A 134 13.23 13.95 -20.44
N LEU A 135 12.32 13.97 -21.41
CA LEU A 135 11.90 15.20 -22.09
C LEU A 135 11.27 16.18 -21.08
N ILE A 136 10.34 15.68 -20.26
CA ILE A 136 9.67 16.53 -19.25
C ILE A 136 10.70 17.06 -18.26
N SER A 137 11.61 16.22 -17.76
CA SER A 137 12.64 16.65 -16.82
C SER A 137 13.57 17.71 -17.43
N CYS A 138 13.95 17.55 -18.70
CA CYS A 138 14.74 18.53 -19.44
C CYS A 138 14.01 19.89 -19.52
N VAL A 139 12.72 19.88 -19.87
CA VAL A 139 11.90 21.11 -19.95
C VAL A 139 11.79 21.78 -18.56
N LEU A 140 11.53 21.01 -17.51
CA LEU A 140 11.39 21.55 -16.15
C LEU A 140 12.69 22.19 -15.63
N ILE A 141 13.85 21.57 -15.88
CA ILE A 141 15.16 22.17 -15.54
C ILE A 141 15.36 23.47 -16.30
N ALA A 142 15.11 23.48 -17.61
CA ALA A 142 15.29 24.67 -18.43
C ALA A 142 14.36 25.82 -18.01
N LEU A 143 13.15 25.52 -17.55
CA LEU A 143 12.20 26.51 -17.06
C LEU A 143 12.60 27.15 -15.72
N GLU A 144 13.56 26.60 -14.98
CA GLU A 144 14.17 27.28 -13.83
C GLU A 144 15.08 28.42 -14.25
N ASN A 145 15.63 28.39 -15.49
CA ASN A 145 16.39 29.48 -16.06
C ASN A 145 15.47 30.61 -16.57
N GLN A 146 15.54 31.76 -15.91
CA GLN A 146 14.67 32.90 -16.25
C GLN A 146 14.86 33.44 -17.67
N ALA A 147 16.12 33.40 -18.17
CA ALA A 147 16.40 33.87 -19.53
C ALA A 147 15.78 32.96 -20.58
N PHE A 148 15.88 31.64 -20.41
CA PHE A 148 15.23 30.68 -21.27
C PHE A 148 13.71 30.82 -21.20
N ARG A 149 13.14 30.90 -20.00
CA ARG A 149 11.69 31.05 -19.77
C ARG A 149 11.12 32.28 -20.47
N ASN A 150 11.87 33.38 -20.52
CA ASN A 150 11.43 34.61 -21.16
C ASN A 150 11.62 34.60 -22.68
N SER A 151 12.47 33.70 -23.24
CA SER A 151 12.91 33.78 -24.64
C SER A 151 12.57 32.56 -25.52
N TYR A 152 12.13 31.43 -24.94
CA TYR A 152 11.94 30.21 -25.74
C TYR A 152 10.91 30.38 -26.89
N HIS A 153 9.89 31.24 -26.71
CA HIS A 153 8.96 31.56 -27.80
C HIS A 153 9.56 32.31 -28.98
N SER A 154 10.68 33.01 -28.78
CA SER A 154 11.34 33.81 -29.83
C SER A 154 12.19 33.00 -30.83
N HIS A 155 12.43 31.71 -30.54
CA HIS A 155 13.19 30.86 -31.48
C HIS A 155 12.42 30.61 -32.77
N ASN A 156 13.07 30.94 -33.91
CA ASN A 156 12.44 30.89 -35.21
C ASN A 156 12.31 29.49 -35.82
N THR A 157 13.10 28.52 -35.35
CA THR A 157 13.04 27.14 -35.83
C THR A 157 12.99 26.14 -34.68
N PRO A 158 12.30 24.99 -34.86
CA PRO A 158 12.25 23.91 -33.86
C PRO A 158 13.65 23.42 -33.47
N LYS A 159 14.57 23.33 -34.43
CA LYS A 159 15.95 22.90 -34.20
C LYS A 159 16.71 23.85 -33.28
N ASN A 160 16.54 25.17 -33.45
CA ASN A 160 17.18 26.16 -32.59
C ASN A 160 16.62 26.10 -31.17
N LEU A 161 15.31 25.91 -31.02
CA LEU A 161 14.68 25.74 -29.74
C LEU A 161 15.16 24.46 -29.02
N ALA A 162 15.22 23.32 -29.74
CA ALA A 162 15.73 22.06 -29.18
C ALA A 162 17.19 22.15 -28.73
N ASN A 163 18.04 22.84 -29.49
CA ASN A 163 19.44 23.11 -29.13
C ASN A 163 19.52 24.03 -27.91
N ALA A 164 18.75 25.13 -27.87
CA ALA A 164 18.71 26.06 -26.77
C ALA A 164 18.23 25.39 -25.47
N LEU A 165 17.19 24.55 -25.55
CA LEU A 165 16.66 23.78 -24.43
C LEU A 165 17.75 22.90 -23.80
N VAL A 166 18.39 22.04 -24.59
CA VAL A 166 19.42 21.12 -24.04
C VAL A 166 20.66 21.88 -23.59
N GLN A 167 21.06 22.96 -24.27
CA GLN A 167 22.20 23.78 -23.84
C GLN A 167 21.91 24.50 -22.51
N THR A 168 20.70 25.03 -22.33
CA THR A 168 20.29 25.66 -21.07
C THR A 168 20.37 24.65 -19.92
N VAL A 169 19.87 23.44 -20.11
CA VAL A 169 19.95 22.38 -19.10
C VAL A 169 21.40 22.05 -18.73
N SER A 170 22.28 21.91 -19.76
CA SER A 170 23.71 21.66 -19.52
C SER A 170 24.33 22.76 -18.66
N ASN A 171 24.04 24.02 -18.97
CA ASN A 171 24.58 25.18 -18.25
C ASN A 171 24.04 25.26 -16.82
N GLU A 172 22.76 24.98 -16.61
CA GLU A 172 22.14 24.95 -15.28
C GLU A 172 22.74 23.85 -14.39
N LEU A 173 22.90 22.65 -14.94
CA LEU A 173 23.49 21.52 -14.20
C LEU A 173 25.00 21.73 -13.94
N GLU A 174 25.71 22.37 -14.85
CA GLU A 174 27.12 22.78 -14.64
C GLU A 174 27.25 23.82 -13.53
N SER A 175 26.36 24.82 -13.52
CA SER A 175 26.33 25.85 -12.47
C SER A 175 26.00 25.31 -11.08
N ALA A 176 25.27 24.18 -11.03
CA ALA A 176 24.98 23.42 -9.81
C ALA A 176 26.19 22.60 -9.30
N ASN A 177 27.39 22.75 -9.90
CA ASN A 177 28.62 22.03 -9.58
C ASN A 177 28.50 20.50 -9.67
N ILE A 178 27.73 19.99 -10.61
CA ILE A 178 27.68 18.57 -10.92
C ILE A 178 29.02 18.14 -11.53
N ASN A 179 29.57 17.04 -11.05
CA ASN A 179 30.83 16.48 -11.53
C ASN A 179 30.80 16.26 -13.06
N THR A 180 31.90 16.59 -13.76
CA THR A 180 32.02 16.54 -15.22
C THR A 180 31.53 15.21 -15.82
N LYS A 181 31.92 14.06 -15.24
CA LYS A 181 31.50 12.73 -15.73
C LYS A 181 30.00 12.53 -15.61
N ARG A 182 29.38 13.03 -14.53
CA ARG A 182 27.91 12.97 -14.33
C ARG A 182 27.21 13.89 -15.33
N LEU A 183 27.77 15.07 -15.59
CA LEU A 183 27.25 16.03 -16.56
C LEU A 183 27.29 15.47 -18.00
N GLU A 184 28.36 14.81 -18.40
CA GLU A 184 28.48 14.13 -19.70
C GLU A 184 27.40 13.05 -19.87
N ASN A 185 27.16 12.25 -18.83
CA ASN A 185 26.08 11.25 -18.83
C ASN A 185 24.71 11.92 -19.03
N LEU A 186 24.39 12.96 -18.26
CA LEU A 186 23.13 13.69 -18.34
C LEU A 186 22.93 14.30 -19.75
N ASN A 187 23.96 14.95 -20.30
CA ASN A 187 23.94 15.50 -21.65
C ASN A 187 23.66 14.43 -22.71
N THR A 188 24.22 13.23 -22.52
CA THR A 188 23.95 12.08 -23.41
C THR A 188 22.48 11.66 -23.33
N GLN A 189 21.90 11.57 -22.11
CA GLN A 189 20.51 11.19 -21.92
C GLN A 189 19.54 12.22 -22.53
N PHE A 190 19.84 13.50 -22.56
CA PHE A 190 19.00 14.54 -23.14
C PHE A 190 19.26 14.80 -24.64
N SER A 191 20.31 14.24 -25.22
CA SER A 191 20.75 14.53 -26.59
C SER A 191 19.71 14.16 -27.65
N PHE A 192 18.83 13.18 -27.40
CA PHE A 192 17.78 12.76 -28.34
C PHE A 192 16.84 13.92 -28.71
N ILE A 193 16.63 14.91 -27.84
CA ILE A 193 15.77 16.07 -28.11
C ILE A 193 16.23 16.87 -29.31
N LYS A 194 17.55 16.92 -29.56
CA LYS A 194 18.15 17.63 -30.72
C LYS A 194 17.98 16.88 -32.03
N THR A 195 17.78 15.55 -31.97
CA THR A 195 17.78 14.65 -33.13
C THR A 195 16.40 14.04 -33.42
N ASP A 196 15.49 14.05 -32.47
CA ASP A 196 14.13 13.56 -32.65
C ASP A 196 13.40 14.42 -33.70
N THR A 197 12.82 13.76 -34.73
CA THR A 197 12.16 14.43 -35.84
C THR A 197 10.95 15.25 -35.43
N SER A 198 10.18 14.80 -34.45
CA SER A 198 8.98 15.52 -33.99
C SER A 198 9.35 16.78 -33.20
N LEU A 199 10.41 16.71 -32.39
CA LEU A 199 10.83 17.81 -31.52
C LEU A 199 11.70 18.85 -32.26
N SER A 200 12.55 18.40 -33.19
CA SER A 200 13.56 19.27 -33.84
C SER A 200 13.18 19.78 -35.26
N THR A 201 12.13 19.21 -35.88
CA THR A 201 11.75 19.61 -37.23
C THR A 201 10.31 20.07 -37.41
N LYS A 202 9.35 19.54 -36.55
CA LYS A 202 7.94 19.94 -36.68
C LYS A 202 7.70 21.27 -35.95
N ASP A 203 7.14 22.22 -36.70
CA ASP A 203 6.79 23.52 -36.14
C ASP A 203 5.78 23.39 -34.97
N LYS A 204 5.94 24.24 -33.97
CA LYS A 204 5.11 24.38 -32.75
C LYS A 204 5.14 23.23 -31.75
N VAL A 205 5.43 21.96 -32.14
CA VAL A 205 5.33 20.79 -31.25
C VAL A 205 6.10 20.99 -29.97
N LEU A 206 7.38 21.34 -30.02
CA LEU A 206 8.19 21.53 -28.80
C LEU A 206 7.74 22.74 -27.99
N LYS A 207 7.32 23.85 -28.64
CA LYS A 207 6.78 25.04 -27.95
C LYS A 207 5.52 24.70 -27.16
N GLU A 208 4.55 24.06 -27.78
CA GLU A 208 3.30 23.65 -27.14
C GLU A 208 3.54 22.69 -25.99
N LEU A 209 4.51 21.76 -26.12
CA LEU A 209 4.89 20.86 -25.02
C LEU A 209 5.50 21.64 -23.84
N ILE A 210 6.35 22.64 -24.11
CA ILE A 210 6.92 23.49 -23.06
C ILE A 210 5.82 24.26 -22.33
N ASP A 211 4.88 24.87 -23.07
CA ASP A 211 3.75 25.61 -22.53
C ASP A 211 2.88 24.73 -21.62
N GLU A 212 2.47 23.56 -22.11
CA GLU A 212 1.63 22.62 -21.35
C GLU A 212 2.34 22.09 -20.10
N ILE A 213 3.65 21.82 -20.17
CA ILE A 213 4.43 21.37 -19.02
C ILE A 213 4.58 22.51 -18.00
N ASP A 214 4.80 23.75 -18.42
CA ASP A 214 4.90 24.91 -17.49
C ASP A 214 3.55 25.15 -16.79
N GLU A 215 2.44 25.15 -17.54
CA GLU A 215 1.11 25.41 -16.98
C GLU A 215 0.64 24.33 -15.99
N ASN A 216 0.86 23.07 -16.30
CA ASN A 216 0.25 21.97 -15.52
C ASN A 216 1.21 21.29 -14.56
N ILE A 217 2.45 20.99 -14.98
CA ILE A 217 3.41 20.26 -14.15
C ILE A 217 4.24 21.21 -13.31
N ASN A 218 4.85 22.24 -13.92
CA ASN A 218 5.70 23.18 -13.21
C ASN A 218 4.90 24.01 -12.19
N SER A 219 3.68 24.40 -12.53
CA SER A 219 2.79 25.11 -11.60
C SER A 219 2.44 24.22 -10.39
N PHE A 220 2.18 22.92 -10.60
CA PHE A 220 1.97 21.97 -9.52
C PHE A 220 3.21 21.88 -8.61
N ILE A 221 4.41 21.72 -9.18
CA ILE A 221 5.66 21.63 -8.41
C ILE A 221 5.88 22.90 -7.56
N LYS A 222 5.61 24.08 -8.12
CA LYS A 222 5.74 25.35 -7.40
C LYS A 222 4.75 25.52 -6.26
N THR A 223 3.56 24.95 -6.41
CA THR A 223 2.50 24.98 -5.39
C THR A 223 2.75 23.92 -4.32
N HIS A 224 3.05 22.68 -4.74
CA HIS A 224 3.23 21.51 -3.88
C HIS A 224 4.69 21.05 -3.88
N LYS A 225 5.52 21.75 -3.12
CA LYS A 225 6.94 21.46 -3.00
C LYS A 225 7.19 20.08 -2.38
N TYR A 226 8.31 19.46 -2.76
CA TYR A 226 8.79 18.17 -2.21
C TYR A 226 7.85 16.99 -2.49
N PHE A 227 7.37 16.90 -3.71
CA PHE A 227 6.59 15.78 -4.22
C PHE A 227 7.37 15.09 -5.37
N ASP A 228 7.53 13.76 -5.35
CA ASP A 228 8.21 13.00 -6.43
C ASP A 228 7.38 12.99 -7.72
N ILE A 229 7.37 14.13 -8.40
CA ILE A 229 6.57 14.29 -9.62
C ILE A 229 7.10 13.45 -10.77
N LEU A 230 8.42 13.43 -10.96
CA LEU A 230 9.02 12.70 -12.09
C LEU A 230 8.85 11.21 -11.95
N GLY A 231 8.91 10.66 -10.72
CA GLY A 231 8.59 9.27 -10.47
C GLY A 231 7.14 8.93 -10.78
N GLN A 232 6.20 9.80 -10.41
CA GLN A 232 4.77 9.58 -10.72
C GLN A 232 4.49 9.65 -12.21
N LEU A 233 5.08 10.60 -12.93
CA LEU A 233 4.98 10.70 -14.38
C LEU A 233 5.58 9.45 -15.07
N TYR A 234 6.72 8.98 -14.58
CA TYR A 234 7.37 7.77 -15.10
C TYR A 234 6.47 6.53 -14.94
N VAL A 235 5.87 6.32 -13.75
CA VAL A 235 4.90 5.24 -13.51
C VAL A 235 3.70 5.33 -14.44
N GLU A 236 3.13 6.52 -14.61
CA GLU A 236 1.96 6.71 -15.47
C GLU A 236 2.27 6.44 -16.94
N PHE A 237 3.45 6.81 -17.41
CA PHE A 237 3.87 6.53 -18.80
C PHE A 237 4.13 5.03 -19.04
N LEU A 238 4.75 4.34 -18.09
CA LEU A 238 4.99 2.90 -18.18
C LEU A 238 3.71 2.05 -18.07
N ARG A 239 2.68 2.53 -17.38
CA ARG A 239 1.41 1.81 -17.24
C ARG A 239 0.76 1.45 -18.56
N TYR A 240 0.94 2.27 -19.58
CA TYR A 240 0.37 2.09 -20.92
C TYR A 240 1.38 1.53 -21.93
N ALA A 241 2.60 1.26 -21.50
CA ALA A 241 3.60 0.65 -22.36
C ALA A 241 3.25 -0.82 -22.62
N ASN A 242 3.03 -1.20 -23.87
CA ASN A 242 2.76 -2.58 -24.28
C ASN A 242 4.02 -3.46 -24.34
N SER A 243 5.20 -2.88 -24.16
CA SER A 243 6.47 -3.55 -24.32
C SER A 243 7.30 -3.53 -23.04
N ASP A 244 7.86 -4.67 -22.76
CA ASP A 244 8.94 -4.95 -21.82
C ASP A 244 8.59 -4.92 -20.31
N LYS A 245 8.07 -6.07 -19.87
CA LYS A 245 8.17 -6.56 -18.48
C LYS A 245 9.63 -6.63 -17.96
N GLY A 246 10.60 -6.05 -18.70
CA GLY A 246 12.03 -6.22 -18.51
C GLY A 246 12.76 -5.11 -17.76
N LEU A 247 12.13 -3.96 -17.47
CA LEU A 247 12.86 -2.84 -16.83
C LEU A 247 13.06 -3.00 -15.32
N GLY A 248 12.39 -3.94 -14.66
CA GLY A 248 12.68 -4.29 -13.25
C GLY A 248 12.50 -3.17 -12.22
N ILE A 249 12.03 -2.00 -12.64
CA ILE A 249 11.91 -0.82 -11.78
C ILE A 249 10.53 -0.78 -11.15
N VAL A 250 10.50 -0.86 -9.84
CA VAL A 250 9.30 -0.75 -9.02
C VAL A 250 9.39 0.53 -8.20
N LEU A 251 8.70 1.58 -8.63
CA LEU A 251 8.70 2.83 -7.88
C LEU A 251 7.79 2.74 -6.66
N THR A 252 8.30 3.23 -5.54
CA THR A 252 7.59 3.25 -4.27
C THR A 252 6.50 4.32 -4.28
N PRO A 253 5.25 4.00 -3.91
CA PRO A 253 4.19 5.00 -3.80
C PRO A 253 4.55 6.14 -2.83
N PRO A 254 4.17 7.42 -3.12
CA PRO A 254 4.58 8.57 -2.30
C PRO A 254 4.18 8.49 -0.83
N HIS A 255 3.01 7.92 -0.53
CA HIS A 255 2.57 7.74 0.86
C HIS A 255 3.46 6.76 1.64
N ILE A 256 4.12 5.83 0.95
CA ILE A 256 5.07 4.88 1.57
C ILE A 256 6.45 5.53 1.74
N THR A 257 6.90 6.38 0.79
CA THR A 257 8.16 7.12 0.98
C THR A 257 8.06 8.09 2.15
N ASP A 258 6.91 8.75 2.34
CA ASP A 258 6.62 9.57 3.51
C ASP A 258 6.58 8.73 4.81
N LEU A 259 5.94 7.55 4.78
CA LEU A 259 5.94 6.62 5.91
C LEU A 259 7.35 6.18 6.32
N PHE A 260 8.26 5.94 5.38
CA PHE A 260 9.66 5.61 5.67
C PHE A 260 10.37 6.72 6.44
N ALA A 261 10.16 7.97 6.02
CA ALA A 261 10.73 9.12 6.71
C ALA A 261 10.19 9.27 8.15
N ASP A 262 8.91 8.95 8.36
CA ASP A 262 8.30 8.94 9.69
C ASP A 262 8.81 7.78 10.56
N LEU A 263 8.88 6.55 10.01
CA LEU A 263 9.40 5.37 10.71
C LEU A 263 10.87 5.53 11.13
N ALA A 264 11.68 6.19 10.30
CA ALA A 264 13.07 6.51 10.59
C ALA A 264 13.24 7.71 11.54
N GLN A 265 12.13 8.39 11.90
CA GLN A 265 12.16 9.62 12.69
C GLN A 265 13.12 10.67 12.12
N VAL A 266 13.07 10.84 10.79
CA VAL A 266 13.90 11.80 10.06
C VAL A 266 13.74 13.20 10.63
N ASN A 267 14.86 13.86 10.90
CA ASN A 267 14.95 15.22 11.43
C ASN A 267 16.08 15.99 10.74
N LYS A 268 16.24 17.27 11.05
CA LYS A 268 17.23 18.15 10.41
C LYS A 268 18.69 17.68 10.48
N ASN A 269 19.04 16.79 11.43
CA ASN A 269 20.39 16.27 11.60
C ASN A 269 20.60 14.93 10.88
N THR A 270 19.57 14.35 10.28
CA THR A 270 19.64 13.10 9.52
C THR A 270 20.52 13.27 8.29
N ILE A 271 21.38 12.30 8.02
CA ILE A 271 22.06 12.14 6.72
C ILE A 271 21.45 10.89 6.09
N ALA A 272 20.67 11.08 5.03
CA ALA A 272 19.90 10.02 4.38
C ALA A 272 20.67 9.44 3.18
N TYR A 273 20.69 8.11 3.08
CA TYR A 273 21.27 7.38 1.96
C TYR A 273 20.28 6.39 1.37
N ASP A 274 20.13 6.43 0.05
CA ASP A 274 19.33 5.47 -0.72
C ASP A 274 20.24 4.75 -1.72
N ASN A 275 20.52 3.46 -1.52
CA ASN A 275 21.41 2.70 -2.39
C ASN A 275 20.73 2.12 -3.64
N CYS A 276 19.43 2.36 -3.81
CA CYS A 276 18.62 1.99 -4.98
C CYS A 276 17.67 3.15 -5.32
N THR A 277 18.25 4.33 -5.58
CA THR A 277 17.59 5.64 -5.54
C THR A 277 16.36 5.75 -6.45
N GLY A 278 16.34 5.03 -7.59
CA GLY A 278 15.25 5.20 -8.55
C GLY A 278 15.16 6.67 -8.98
N THR A 279 13.97 7.27 -8.86
CA THR A 279 13.73 8.69 -9.14
C THR A 279 14.03 9.64 -7.97
N GLY A 280 14.46 9.13 -6.83
CA GLY A 280 14.77 9.92 -5.63
C GLY A 280 13.62 10.11 -4.65
N GLY A 281 12.55 9.34 -4.76
CA GLY A 281 11.34 9.50 -3.95
C GLY A 281 11.58 9.47 -2.44
N PHE A 282 12.40 8.56 -1.92
CA PHE A 282 12.76 8.51 -0.50
C PHE A 282 13.56 9.74 -0.06
N LEU A 283 14.49 10.20 -0.88
CA LEU A 283 15.31 11.37 -0.56
C LEU A 283 14.47 12.66 -0.53
N ILE A 284 13.48 12.78 -1.43
CA ILE A 284 12.55 13.92 -1.45
C ILE A 284 11.66 13.91 -0.19
N SER A 285 11.12 12.74 0.20
CA SER A 285 10.35 12.61 1.43
C SER A 285 11.19 12.92 2.68
N ALA A 286 12.44 12.47 2.72
CA ALA A 286 13.37 12.81 3.78
C ALA A 286 13.65 14.32 3.82
N MET A 287 13.98 14.94 2.67
CA MET A 287 14.22 16.38 2.54
C MET A 287 13.04 17.22 3.06
N LYS A 288 11.80 16.83 2.69
CA LYS A 288 10.56 17.48 3.18
C LYS A 288 10.51 17.51 4.72
N LYS A 289 10.78 16.38 5.38
CA LYS A 289 10.77 16.27 6.85
C LYS A 289 11.91 17.06 7.49
N MET A 290 13.12 16.95 6.95
CA MET A 290 14.31 17.66 7.45
C MET A 290 14.12 19.17 7.40
N ILE A 291 13.59 19.70 6.29
CA ILE A 291 13.33 21.13 6.13
C ILE A 291 12.20 21.59 7.05
N ALA A 292 11.15 20.80 7.21
CA ALA A 292 10.07 21.10 8.16
C ALA A 292 10.60 21.22 9.60
N ASP A 293 11.52 20.34 10.01
CA ASP A 293 12.17 20.39 11.33
C ASP A 293 13.19 21.53 11.47
N ALA A 294 13.88 21.91 10.38
CA ALA A 294 14.79 23.04 10.35
C ALA A 294 14.06 24.40 10.46
N LYS A 295 12.76 24.46 10.18
CA LYS A 295 11.92 25.68 10.22
C LYS A 295 12.54 26.81 9.37
N ASP A 296 12.86 27.97 10.00
CA ASP A 296 13.40 29.15 9.34
C ASP A 296 14.93 29.22 9.31
N ASP A 297 15.63 28.15 9.75
CA ASP A 297 17.09 28.07 9.75
C ASP A 297 17.63 27.90 8.33
N LYS A 298 17.92 29.02 7.67
CA LYS A 298 18.37 29.05 6.27
C LYS A 298 19.69 28.32 6.04
N GLU A 299 20.64 28.43 7.00
CA GLU A 299 21.95 27.76 6.89
C GLU A 299 21.75 26.24 7.00
N LYS A 300 20.92 25.78 7.94
CA LYS A 300 20.61 24.35 8.08
C LYS A 300 19.88 23.80 6.86
N ILE A 301 18.93 24.55 6.29
CA ILE A 301 18.23 24.17 5.05
C ILE A 301 19.23 24.03 3.89
N LYS A 302 20.20 24.95 3.79
CA LYS A 302 21.27 24.87 2.77
C LYS A 302 22.16 23.65 3.00
N GLU A 303 22.54 23.36 4.24
CA GLU A 303 23.33 22.17 4.59
C GLU A 303 22.58 20.88 4.23
N ILE A 304 21.29 20.77 4.61
CA ILE A 304 20.44 19.63 4.26
C ILE A 304 20.49 19.37 2.75
N LYS A 305 20.20 20.39 1.96
CA LYS A 305 20.15 20.30 0.50
C LYS A 305 21.51 19.98 -0.14
N SER A 306 22.62 20.45 0.46
CA SER A 306 23.94 20.29 -0.13
C SER A 306 24.65 18.99 0.23
N ASN A 307 24.40 18.44 1.43
CA ASN A 307 25.28 17.43 2.01
C ASN A 307 24.56 16.23 2.63
N GLN A 308 23.27 16.34 2.98
CA GLN A 308 22.62 15.34 3.81
C GLN A 308 21.71 14.34 3.03
N LEU A 309 21.63 14.46 1.70
CA LEU A 309 20.83 13.61 0.84
C LEU A 309 21.74 12.91 -0.16
N ILE A 310 21.88 11.60 -0.07
CA ILE A 310 22.84 10.81 -0.85
C ILE A 310 22.08 9.68 -1.55
N GLY A 311 22.35 9.46 -2.83
CA GLY A 311 21.73 8.37 -3.59
C GLY A 311 22.71 7.65 -4.49
N THR A 312 22.44 6.38 -4.78
CA THR A 312 23.14 5.60 -5.80
C THR A 312 22.14 4.99 -6.77
N GLU A 313 22.34 5.25 -8.07
CA GLU A 313 21.50 4.67 -9.14
C GLU A 313 22.36 4.09 -10.26
N TYR A 314 22.08 2.83 -10.58
CA TYR A 314 22.85 2.08 -11.58
C TYR A 314 22.50 2.45 -13.02
N GLN A 315 21.19 2.60 -13.28
CA GLN A 315 20.69 2.81 -14.63
C GLN A 315 20.80 4.29 -15.03
N SER A 316 21.57 4.60 -16.09
CA SER A 316 21.89 5.98 -16.49
C SER A 316 20.67 6.85 -16.79
N HIS A 317 19.62 6.30 -17.40
CA HIS A 317 18.40 7.09 -17.68
C HIS A 317 17.58 7.38 -16.41
N ILE A 318 17.56 6.46 -15.44
CA ILE A 318 16.91 6.69 -14.14
C ILE A 318 17.75 7.62 -13.26
N PHE A 319 19.08 7.47 -13.30
CA PHE A 319 20.00 8.43 -12.70
C PHE A 319 19.72 9.86 -13.20
N ALA A 320 19.50 10.05 -14.51
CA ALA A 320 19.15 11.35 -15.05
C ALA A 320 17.82 11.89 -14.49
N LEU A 321 16.82 11.02 -14.30
CA LEU A 321 15.55 11.41 -13.66
C LEU A 321 15.75 11.77 -12.18
N ALA A 322 16.54 10.98 -11.45
CA ALA A 322 16.86 11.28 -10.03
C ALA A 322 17.54 12.64 -9.87
N VAL A 323 18.60 12.89 -10.64
CA VAL A 323 19.29 14.19 -10.64
C VAL A 323 18.36 15.34 -10.99
N SER A 324 17.53 15.17 -12.02
CA SER A 324 16.55 16.17 -12.44
C SER A 324 15.54 16.46 -11.35
N ASN A 325 15.04 15.41 -10.69
CA ASN A 325 14.04 15.52 -9.63
C ASN A 325 14.62 16.26 -8.41
N MET A 326 15.82 15.89 -8.00
CA MET A 326 16.53 16.59 -6.91
C MET A 326 16.81 18.06 -7.27
N TYR A 327 17.27 18.34 -8.50
CA TYR A 327 17.49 19.70 -8.98
C TYR A 327 16.23 20.57 -8.95
N ILE A 328 15.10 20.06 -9.44
CA ILE A 328 13.80 20.77 -9.45
C ILE A 328 13.36 21.13 -8.02
N HIS A 329 13.69 20.31 -7.03
CA HIS A 329 13.42 20.58 -5.62
C HIS A 329 14.49 21.46 -4.97
N GLN A 330 15.39 22.05 -5.79
CA GLN A 330 16.43 22.97 -5.35
C GLN A 330 17.44 22.34 -4.38
N ASP A 331 17.75 21.06 -4.58
CA ASP A 331 18.89 20.40 -3.97
C ASP A 331 20.15 20.97 -4.64
N GLY A 332 20.83 21.88 -3.97
CA GLY A 332 21.89 22.73 -4.57
C GLY A 332 23.15 22.00 -5.01
N LYS A 333 23.34 20.72 -4.64
CA LYS A 333 24.41 19.83 -5.09
C LYS A 333 23.88 18.42 -5.08
N THR A 334 23.49 17.90 -6.22
CA THR A 334 23.00 16.53 -6.28
C THR A 334 24.08 15.53 -5.91
N ASN A 335 23.94 14.89 -4.75
CA ASN A 335 24.83 13.81 -4.30
C ASN A 335 24.31 12.44 -4.80
N ILE A 336 23.76 12.41 -6.01
CA ILE A 336 23.39 11.15 -6.67
C ILE A 336 24.60 10.62 -7.41
N ILE A 337 24.95 9.37 -7.16
CA ILE A 337 26.09 8.66 -7.75
C ILE A 337 25.54 7.74 -8.84
N ASN A 338 26.06 7.85 -10.07
CA ASN A 338 25.77 6.89 -11.12
C ASN A 338 26.75 5.72 -11.03
N GLY A 339 26.26 4.57 -10.62
CA GLY A 339 27.10 3.37 -10.44
C GLY A 339 26.40 2.27 -9.68
N SER A 340 27.10 1.16 -9.47
CA SER A 340 26.61 0.07 -8.63
C SER A 340 26.87 0.40 -7.15
N CYS A 341 25.84 0.21 -6.31
CA CYS A 341 26.03 0.34 -4.86
C CYS A 341 26.99 -0.70 -4.27
N PHE A 342 27.30 -1.77 -5.02
CA PHE A 342 28.29 -2.79 -4.65
C PHE A 342 29.73 -2.44 -5.08
N ASP A 343 29.92 -1.33 -5.81
CA ASP A 343 31.26 -0.86 -6.17
C ASP A 343 31.97 -0.31 -4.93
N GLU A 344 33.18 -0.80 -4.67
CA GLU A 344 33.97 -0.42 -3.49
C GLU A 344 34.25 1.08 -3.42
N ASN A 345 34.47 1.73 -4.56
CA ASN A 345 34.65 3.19 -4.62
C ASN A 345 33.37 3.94 -4.20
N VAL A 346 32.19 3.44 -4.64
CA VAL A 346 30.91 4.02 -4.26
C VAL A 346 30.64 3.83 -2.76
N ILE A 347 30.91 2.63 -2.24
CA ILE A 347 30.77 2.33 -0.80
C ILE A 347 31.64 3.28 0.03
N ASN A 348 32.89 3.49 -0.37
CA ASN A 348 33.82 4.37 0.32
C ASN A 348 33.37 5.84 0.25
N GLU A 349 32.97 6.35 -0.93
CA GLU A 349 32.43 7.70 -1.10
C GLU A 349 31.21 7.95 -0.19
N VAL A 350 30.34 6.94 -0.04
CA VAL A 350 29.16 7.05 0.83
C VAL A 350 29.55 7.01 2.30
N LYS A 351 30.46 6.12 2.72
CA LYS A 351 30.93 6.00 4.11
C LYS A 351 31.60 7.31 4.62
N GLU A 352 32.31 8.03 3.76
CA GLU A 352 32.90 9.31 4.09
C GLU A 352 31.87 10.36 4.50
N LYS A 353 30.66 10.28 3.96
CA LYS A 353 29.53 11.17 4.28
C LYS A 353 28.78 10.78 5.56
N LYS A 354 29.10 9.64 6.18
CA LYS A 354 28.57 9.15 7.46
C LYS A 354 27.03 9.12 7.54
N PRO A 355 26.33 8.44 6.63
CA PRO A 355 24.88 8.40 6.65
C PRO A 355 24.34 7.76 7.94
N THR A 356 23.28 8.35 8.48
CA THR A 356 22.61 7.91 9.72
C THR A 356 21.32 7.14 9.46
N VAL A 357 20.71 7.34 8.29
CA VAL A 357 19.49 6.64 7.86
C VAL A 357 19.69 6.11 6.45
N GLY A 358 19.38 4.84 6.26
CA GLY A 358 19.37 4.16 4.98
C GLY A 358 17.94 3.85 4.54
N PHE A 359 17.63 4.13 3.28
CA PHE A 359 16.40 3.74 2.63
C PHE A 359 16.69 2.86 1.44
N LEU A 360 15.80 1.93 1.12
CA LEU A 360 15.85 1.21 -0.15
C LEU A 360 14.54 0.53 -0.53
N ASN A 361 14.28 0.51 -1.82
CA ASN A 361 13.40 -0.41 -2.51
C ASN A 361 14.25 -1.07 -3.61
N PRO A 362 14.93 -2.20 -3.34
CA PRO A 362 15.84 -2.81 -4.28
C PRO A 362 15.09 -3.39 -5.49
N PRO A 363 15.76 -3.62 -6.63
CA PRO A 363 15.16 -4.30 -7.76
C PRO A 363 14.71 -5.71 -7.33
N TYR A 364 13.45 -6.06 -7.65
CA TYR A 364 12.92 -7.37 -7.28
C TYR A 364 13.44 -8.45 -8.23
N LYS A 365 13.92 -9.52 -7.63
CA LYS A 365 14.55 -10.62 -8.33
C LYS A 365 13.58 -11.32 -9.27
N SER A 366 13.83 -11.27 -10.56
CA SER A 366 13.09 -11.99 -11.61
C SER A 366 13.76 -13.32 -11.96
N ASN A 367 15.07 -13.36 -12.02
CA ASN A 367 15.86 -14.56 -12.28
C ASN A 367 16.58 -15.04 -11.03
N LYS A 368 16.11 -16.17 -10.46
CA LYS A 368 16.65 -16.75 -9.21
C LYS A 368 18.16 -17.06 -9.22
N LYS A 369 18.78 -17.25 -10.39
CA LYS A 369 20.19 -17.63 -10.52
C LYS A 369 21.12 -16.46 -10.85
N LYS A 370 20.60 -15.41 -11.50
CA LYS A 370 21.42 -14.31 -12.03
C LYS A 370 21.29 -13.02 -11.23
N ASP A 371 20.09 -12.76 -10.67
CA ASP A 371 19.83 -11.49 -10.01
C ASP A 371 20.32 -11.53 -8.56
N THR A 372 20.79 -10.37 -8.07
CA THR A 372 21.19 -10.18 -6.66
C THR A 372 19.96 -10.28 -5.74
N ASP A 373 20.14 -10.89 -4.58
CA ASP A 373 19.07 -11.04 -3.61
C ASP A 373 18.77 -9.71 -2.90
N GLU A 374 17.50 -9.44 -2.61
CA GLU A 374 17.07 -8.17 -1.98
C GLU A 374 17.73 -7.97 -0.60
N LEU A 375 17.97 -9.03 0.17
CA LEU A 375 18.65 -8.94 1.45
C LEU A 375 20.15 -8.58 1.32
N GLU A 376 20.76 -8.84 0.18
CA GLU A 376 22.14 -8.44 -0.11
C GLU A 376 22.25 -6.91 -0.27
N PHE A 377 21.22 -6.26 -0.88
CA PHE A 377 21.12 -4.81 -0.94
C PHE A 377 20.91 -4.19 0.45
N ILE A 378 20.17 -4.86 1.35
CA ILE A 378 20.01 -4.41 2.74
C ILE A 378 21.35 -4.47 3.48
N LEU A 379 22.09 -5.57 3.34
CA LEU A 379 23.45 -5.68 3.94
C LEU A 379 24.36 -4.58 3.42
N ASN A 380 24.38 -4.33 2.11
CA ASN A 380 25.15 -3.26 1.48
C ASN A 380 24.79 -1.87 2.05
N ASN A 381 23.49 -1.57 2.18
CA ASN A 381 23.04 -0.30 2.75
C ASN A 381 23.51 -0.16 4.21
N LEU A 382 23.26 -1.17 5.04
CA LEU A 382 23.65 -1.19 6.46
C LEU A 382 25.16 -1.04 6.68
N GLU A 383 25.97 -1.57 5.77
CA GLU A 383 27.43 -1.46 5.85
C GLU A 383 27.94 -0.02 5.69
N THR A 384 27.20 0.82 4.99
CA THR A 384 27.57 2.22 4.77
C THR A 384 27.12 3.15 5.88
N LEU A 385 26.19 2.72 6.73
CA LEU A 385 25.65 3.55 7.81
C LEU A 385 26.63 3.68 9.00
N THR A 386 26.45 4.75 9.75
CA THR A 386 27.10 4.91 11.05
C THR A 386 26.59 3.90 12.08
N ASP A 387 27.36 3.66 13.15
CA ASP A 387 26.95 2.79 14.26
C ASP A 387 25.63 3.27 14.87
N GLY A 388 24.66 2.35 14.94
CA GLY A 388 23.31 2.67 15.43
C GLY A 388 22.41 3.37 14.42
N GLY A 389 22.87 3.58 13.18
CA GLY A 389 22.04 4.10 12.10
C GLY A 389 20.84 3.19 11.78
N THR A 390 19.78 3.78 11.26
CA THR A 390 18.53 3.07 10.93
C THR A 390 18.45 2.76 9.45
N CYS A 391 18.25 1.50 9.07
CA CYS A 391 17.96 1.09 7.70
C CYS A 391 16.50 0.64 7.57
N ILE A 392 15.78 1.20 6.60
CA ILE A 392 14.39 0.80 6.28
C ILE A 392 14.34 0.34 4.83
N ALA A 393 13.91 -0.89 4.62
CA ALA A 393 13.83 -1.52 3.32
C ALA A 393 12.42 -2.04 3.04
N ILE A 394 11.92 -1.87 1.81
CA ILE A 394 10.74 -2.59 1.35
C ILE A 394 11.17 -3.68 0.37
N VAL A 395 10.78 -4.91 0.66
CA VAL A 395 11.21 -6.09 -0.11
C VAL A 395 10.03 -7.05 -0.33
N PRO A 396 10.11 -7.95 -1.31
CA PRO A 396 9.16 -9.05 -1.45
C PRO A 396 9.08 -9.87 -0.16
N MET A 397 7.87 -10.21 0.28
CA MET A 397 7.63 -11.02 1.48
C MET A 397 8.39 -12.36 1.46
N GLN A 398 8.70 -12.88 0.27
CA GLN A 398 9.49 -14.11 0.09
C GLN A 398 10.87 -14.02 0.77
N SER A 399 11.51 -12.85 0.76
CA SER A 399 12.80 -12.63 1.42
C SER A 399 12.69 -12.77 2.94
N ALA A 400 11.55 -12.38 3.54
CA ALA A 400 11.24 -12.54 4.96
C ALA A 400 10.92 -13.98 5.35
N LEU A 401 10.26 -14.73 4.45
CA LEU A 401 9.77 -16.09 4.70
C LEU A 401 10.82 -17.18 4.54
N ALA A 402 11.96 -16.89 3.91
CA ALA A 402 12.96 -17.91 3.57
C ALA A 402 13.56 -18.57 4.82
N GLN A 403 13.53 -19.90 4.84
CA GLN A 403 14.05 -20.75 5.92
C GLN A 403 15.19 -21.67 5.44
N ARG A 404 15.63 -21.52 4.19
CA ARG A 404 16.69 -22.33 3.54
C ARG A 404 17.36 -21.57 2.39
N GLY A 405 18.48 -22.10 1.92
CA GLY A 405 19.21 -21.56 0.77
C GLY A 405 19.96 -20.24 1.07
N LYS A 406 20.38 -19.55 0.02
CA LYS A 406 21.20 -18.32 0.09
C LYS A 406 20.53 -17.23 0.92
N VAL A 407 19.23 -17.05 0.81
CA VAL A 407 18.46 -16.03 1.57
C VAL A 407 18.52 -16.30 3.08
N LEU A 408 18.50 -17.57 3.53
CA LEU A 408 18.72 -17.88 4.95
C LEU A 408 20.10 -17.46 5.43
N GLU A 409 21.15 -17.62 4.62
CA GLU A 409 22.50 -17.19 4.99
C GLU A 409 22.56 -15.67 5.14
N PHE A 410 21.92 -14.91 4.26
CA PHE A 410 21.79 -13.46 4.43
C PHE A 410 21.02 -13.07 5.71
N LYS A 411 19.94 -13.77 6.06
CA LYS A 411 19.25 -13.57 7.34
C LYS A 411 20.14 -13.80 8.54
N LYS A 412 20.98 -14.84 8.50
CA LYS A 412 21.98 -15.12 9.55
C LYS A 412 23.01 -13.99 9.65
N GLU A 413 23.51 -13.51 8.51
CA GLU A 413 24.50 -12.44 8.47
C GLU A 413 23.93 -11.11 8.98
N LEU A 414 22.70 -10.77 8.56
CA LEU A 414 21.96 -9.62 9.05
C LEU A 414 21.85 -9.63 10.57
N LEU A 415 21.37 -10.73 11.18
CA LEU A 415 21.24 -10.82 12.64
C LEU A 415 22.59 -10.88 13.37
N LYS A 416 23.63 -11.40 12.72
CA LYS A 416 24.98 -11.42 13.29
C LYS A 416 25.60 -10.03 13.42
N LYS A 417 25.30 -9.14 12.47
CA LYS A 417 25.92 -7.80 12.38
C LYS A 417 25.00 -6.67 12.85
N HIS A 418 23.68 -6.83 12.69
CA HIS A 418 22.67 -5.79 12.83
C HIS A 418 21.47 -6.28 13.63
N THR A 419 20.68 -5.35 14.17
CA THR A 419 19.45 -5.68 14.91
C THR A 419 18.22 -5.52 14.04
N LEU A 420 17.40 -6.57 13.91
CA LEU A 420 16.07 -6.51 13.30
C LEU A 420 15.10 -5.88 14.31
N GLU A 421 14.70 -4.65 14.09
CA GLU A 421 13.80 -3.90 14.98
C GLU A 421 12.33 -4.17 14.71
N ALA A 422 11.95 -4.26 13.42
CA ALA A 422 10.58 -4.49 13.02
C ALA A 422 10.45 -5.11 11.63
N VAL A 423 9.32 -5.80 11.41
CA VAL A 423 8.84 -6.18 10.07
C VAL A 423 7.35 -5.84 9.97
N LEU A 424 6.99 -5.08 8.93
CA LEU A 424 5.64 -4.61 8.68
C LEU A 424 5.12 -5.24 7.39
N SER A 425 4.08 -6.08 7.50
CA SER A 425 3.42 -6.68 6.32
C SER A 425 2.56 -5.63 5.63
N MET A 426 2.81 -5.36 4.36
CA MET A 426 2.18 -4.29 3.60
C MET A 426 0.99 -4.78 2.77
N PRO A 427 0.12 -3.87 2.26
CA PRO A 427 -1.00 -4.24 1.39
C PRO A 427 -0.57 -5.11 0.20
N ASP A 428 -1.37 -6.12 -0.13
CA ASP A 428 -1.04 -7.08 -1.19
C ASP A 428 -0.89 -6.44 -2.58
N GLU A 429 -1.60 -5.33 -2.80
CA GLU A 429 -1.64 -4.60 -4.07
C GLU A 429 -0.93 -3.24 -3.99
N LEU A 430 0.04 -3.11 -3.09
CA LEU A 430 0.75 -1.84 -2.87
C LEU A 430 1.33 -1.26 -4.17
N PHE A 431 1.90 -2.10 -5.01
CA PHE A 431 2.53 -1.72 -6.29
C PHE A 431 1.60 -1.86 -7.50
N PHE A 432 0.29 -1.88 -7.30
CA PHE A 432 -0.69 -2.01 -8.39
C PHE A 432 -0.49 -0.95 -9.48
N ASN A 433 -0.20 0.30 -9.11
CA ASN A 433 0.02 1.38 -10.06
C ASN A 433 1.28 1.18 -10.93
N SER A 434 2.25 0.40 -10.45
CA SER A 434 3.47 0.02 -11.20
C SER A 434 3.32 -1.33 -11.93
N ASN A 435 2.12 -1.89 -12.05
CA ASN A 435 1.86 -3.21 -12.65
C ASN A 435 2.63 -4.38 -12.00
N VAL A 436 2.97 -4.26 -10.71
CA VAL A 436 3.72 -5.29 -9.97
C VAL A 436 2.81 -5.93 -8.93
N GLY A 437 2.54 -7.23 -9.10
CA GLY A 437 1.72 -8.04 -8.21
C GLY A 437 2.52 -8.76 -7.12
N VAL A 438 3.46 -8.06 -6.47
CA VAL A 438 4.30 -8.63 -5.40
C VAL A 438 3.76 -8.22 -4.04
N VAL A 439 3.51 -9.20 -3.18
CA VAL A 439 3.24 -8.96 -1.76
C VAL A 439 4.55 -8.61 -1.07
N SER A 440 4.59 -7.47 -0.40
CA SER A 440 5.80 -6.89 0.19
C SER A 440 5.72 -6.75 1.70
N CYS A 441 6.88 -6.57 2.32
CA CYS A 441 7.01 -6.16 3.72
C CYS A 441 8.10 -5.10 3.85
N ILE A 442 7.97 -4.25 4.87
CA ILE A 442 9.01 -3.31 5.29
C ILE A 442 9.81 -3.98 6.40
N MET A 443 11.14 -3.95 6.28
CA MET A 443 12.07 -4.38 7.31
C MET A 443 12.83 -3.18 7.87
N ILE A 444 12.96 -3.10 9.19
CA ILE A 444 13.67 -2.02 9.88
C ILE A 444 14.82 -2.63 10.68
N PHE A 445 16.03 -2.12 10.46
CA PHE A 445 17.25 -2.56 11.14
C PHE A 445 17.98 -1.41 11.81
N THR A 446 18.66 -1.73 12.91
CA THR A 446 19.70 -0.89 13.50
C THR A 446 21.07 -1.40 13.07
N ALA A 447 21.87 -0.52 12.45
CA ALA A 447 23.20 -0.85 11.91
C ALA A 447 24.22 -1.12 13.00
N HIS A 448 25.13 -2.08 12.73
CA HIS A 448 26.31 -2.43 13.52
C HIS A 448 26.06 -2.79 14.99
N LYS A 449 24.85 -3.25 15.30
CA LYS A 449 24.46 -3.80 16.60
C LYS A 449 23.92 -5.23 16.39
N PRO A 450 24.66 -6.28 16.78
CA PRO A 450 24.21 -7.65 16.66
C PRO A 450 22.85 -7.88 17.31
N HIS A 451 21.99 -8.66 16.68
CA HIS A 451 20.67 -8.99 17.22
C HIS A 451 20.79 -9.91 18.43
N HIS A 452 20.45 -9.39 19.61
CA HIS A 452 20.55 -10.17 20.85
C HIS A 452 19.48 -11.30 20.87
N LYS A 453 19.87 -12.47 21.39
CA LYS A 453 19.01 -13.67 21.39
C LYS A 453 17.64 -13.51 22.09
N ASN A 454 17.54 -12.55 23.00
CA ASN A 454 16.29 -12.26 23.74
C ASN A 454 15.61 -10.96 23.22
N LYS A 455 16.12 -10.36 22.14
CA LYS A 455 15.53 -9.15 21.57
C LYS A 455 14.24 -9.51 20.88
N GLU A 456 13.16 -8.85 21.27
CA GLU A 456 11.89 -8.91 20.54
C GLU A 456 11.94 -8.00 19.32
N THR A 457 11.50 -8.54 18.20
CA THR A 457 11.21 -7.81 16.96
C THR A 457 9.73 -7.46 16.92
N TYR A 458 9.40 -6.24 16.56
CA TYR A 458 8.03 -5.79 16.35
C TYR A 458 7.50 -6.28 15.01
N PHE A 459 6.32 -6.89 14.98
CA PHE A 459 5.62 -7.30 13.77
C PHE A 459 4.30 -6.55 13.65
N GLY A 460 4.14 -5.77 12.56
CA GLY A 460 2.92 -5.04 12.23
C GLY A 460 2.19 -5.67 11.04
N TYR A 461 0.88 -5.85 11.16
CA TYR A 461 0.01 -6.31 10.07
C TYR A 461 -0.67 -5.10 9.43
N TYR A 462 0.02 -4.43 8.52
CA TYR A 462 -0.34 -3.14 7.94
C TYR A 462 -0.91 -3.33 6.53
N LYS A 463 -1.95 -4.16 6.42
CA LYS A 463 -2.55 -4.59 5.14
C LYS A 463 -3.57 -3.63 4.57
N ASP A 464 -4.15 -2.79 5.39
CA ASP A 464 -5.15 -1.81 4.96
C ASP A 464 -4.61 -0.39 5.18
N ASP A 465 -4.23 0.26 4.08
CA ASP A 465 -3.75 1.65 4.04
C ASP A 465 -4.83 2.64 3.58
N GLY A 466 -6.10 2.21 3.48
CA GLY A 466 -7.21 3.05 3.03
C GLY A 466 -7.27 3.30 1.52
N PHE A 467 -6.26 2.87 0.75
CA PHE A 467 -6.24 3.04 -0.70
C PHE A 467 -7.10 2.00 -1.41
N VAL A 468 -7.93 2.43 -2.33
CA VAL A 468 -8.83 1.59 -3.12
C VAL A 468 -8.60 1.74 -4.62
N LYS A 469 -8.86 0.65 -5.36
CA LYS A 469 -8.81 0.68 -6.83
C LYS A 469 -9.99 1.47 -7.40
N ARG A 470 -9.72 2.37 -8.32
CA ARG A 470 -10.73 3.09 -9.10
C ARG A 470 -10.46 2.93 -10.58
N LYS A 471 -11.52 2.66 -11.37
CA LYS A 471 -11.41 2.50 -12.83
C LYS A 471 -10.74 3.73 -13.44
N GLY A 472 -9.69 3.51 -14.22
CA GLY A 472 -8.92 4.56 -14.87
C GLY A 472 -8.04 5.43 -13.95
N LYS A 473 -8.15 5.33 -12.62
CA LYS A 473 -7.36 6.14 -11.67
C LYS A 473 -6.28 5.35 -10.93
N GLY A 474 -6.33 4.01 -11.01
CA GLY A 474 -5.44 3.14 -10.26
C GLY A 474 -5.86 3.00 -8.80
N ARG A 475 -4.88 2.77 -7.92
CA ARG A 475 -5.06 2.65 -6.47
C ARG A 475 -4.78 4.00 -5.83
N ILE A 476 -5.80 4.58 -5.19
CA ILE A 476 -5.79 5.93 -4.63
C ILE A 476 -6.47 5.97 -3.26
N ASP A 477 -6.11 6.93 -2.41
CA ASP A 477 -6.83 7.26 -1.17
C ASP A 477 -8.11 8.04 -1.54
N ALA A 478 -9.18 7.29 -1.83
CA ALA A 478 -10.43 7.86 -2.30
C ALA A 478 -11.29 8.46 -1.17
N TYR A 479 -10.99 8.11 0.08
CA TYR A 479 -11.79 8.49 1.25
C TYR A 479 -11.03 9.40 2.23
N GLY A 480 -9.74 9.67 2.00
CA GLY A 480 -8.90 10.50 2.87
C GLY A 480 -8.60 9.82 4.23
N GLU A 481 -8.46 8.51 4.24
CA GLU A 481 -8.25 7.73 5.47
C GLU A 481 -6.76 7.54 5.81
N TRP A 482 -5.88 7.79 4.85
CA TRP A 482 -4.47 7.46 4.99
C TRP A 482 -3.79 8.09 6.20
N GLU A 483 -3.97 9.40 6.43
CA GLU A 483 -3.27 10.06 7.54
C GLU A 483 -3.64 9.45 8.91
N ASN A 484 -4.92 9.17 9.15
CA ASN A 484 -5.38 8.52 10.38
C ASN A 484 -4.80 7.10 10.53
N ILE A 485 -4.77 6.34 9.43
CA ILE A 485 -4.20 4.99 9.41
C ILE A 485 -2.69 5.05 9.69
N LYS A 486 -1.97 5.95 9.03
CA LYS A 486 -0.54 6.17 9.21
C LYS A 486 -0.19 6.52 10.66
N GLU A 487 -0.91 7.46 11.25
CA GLU A 487 -0.72 7.86 12.66
C GLU A 487 -0.89 6.66 13.61
N LYS A 488 -1.92 5.84 13.38
CA LYS A 488 -2.13 4.62 14.16
C LYS A 488 -0.98 3.63 13.98
N TRP A 489 -0.50 3.42 12.75
CA TRP A 489 0.62 2.52 12.46
C TRP A 489 1.90 2.99 13.15
N LEU A 490 2.21 4.29 13.06
CA LEU A 490 3.38 4.90 13.68
C LEU A 490 3.30 4.82 15.21
N SER A 491 2.15 5.16 15.80
CA SER A 491 1.94 5.05 17.25
C SER A 491 2.15 3.62 17.74
N ASN A 492 1.61 2.63 17.03
CA ASN A 492 1.78 1.22 17.40
C ASN A 492 3.24 0.77 17.29
N TYR A 493 3.95 1.19 16.23
CA TYR A 493 5.37 0.87 16.03
C TYR A 493 6.27 1.52 17.08
N ILE A 494 6.13 2.83 17.31
CA ILE A 494 6.97 3.59 18.25
C ILE A 494 6.80 3.04 19.69
N ASN A 495 5.57 2.77 20.08
CA ASN A 495 5.25 2.26 21.43
C ASN A 495 5.38 0.75 21.56
N LYS A 496 5.79 0.02 20.49
CA LYS A 496 5.88 -1.45 20.44
C LYS A 496 4.61 -2.12 20.97
N LYS A 497 3.45 -1.54 20.61
CA LYS A 497 2.14 -1.96 21.12
C LYS A 497 1.80 -3.35 20.63
N ARG A 498 1.32 -4.22 21.52
CA ARG A 498 0.74 -5.52 21.18
C ARG A 498 -0.78 -5.35 21.07
N GLU A 499 -1.31 -5.57 19.87
CA GLU A 499 -2.73 -5.42 19.59
C GLU A 499 -3.20 -6.58 18.68
N PRO A 500 -4.11 -7.47 19.16
CA PRO A 500 -4.63 -8.59 18.37
C PRO A 500 -5.17 -8.12 17.02
N GLY A 501 -4.80 -8.80 15.95
CA GLY A 501 -5.18 -8.44 14.57
C GLY A 501 -4.38 -7.29 13.94
N ILE A 502 -3.46 -6.65 14.67
CA ILE A 502 -2.67 -5.51 14.17
C ILE A 502 -1.18 -5.67 14.41
N SER A 503 -0.76 -6.06 15.64
CA SER A 503 0.68 -6.09 15.96
C SER A 503 1.03 -7.02 17.10
N ILE A 504 2.27 -7.50 17.09
CA ILE A 504 2.85 -8.36 18.11
C ILE A 504 4.36 -8.18 18.19
N ASN A 505 4.94 -8.40 19.40
CA ASN A 505 6.39 -8.48 19.59
C ASN A 505 6.79 -9.95 19.77
N LYS A 506 7.85 -10.38 19.09
CA LYS A 506 8.32 -11.78 19.11
C LYS A 506 9.83 -11.87 18.99
N VAL A 507 10.44 -12.71 19.80
CA VAL A 507 11.83 -13.13 19.63
C VAL A 507 11.89 -14.04 18.40
N VAL A 508 12.81 -13.74 17.48
CA VAL A 508 13.00 -14.48 16.23
C VAL A 508 14.47 -14.79 15.95
N THR A 509 14.67 -15.84 15.18
CA THR A 509 15.98 -16.28 14.64
C THR A 509 15.97 -16.15 13.12
N ALA A 510 17.10 -16.37 12.48
CA ALA A 510 17.17 -16.41 11.02
C ALA A 510 16.33 -17.54 10.38
N LYS A 511 16.04 -18.62 11.11
CA LYS A 511 15.23 -19.74 10.63
C LYS A 511 13.72 -19.51 10.73
N ASP A 512 13.30 -18.43 11.41
CA ASP A 512 11.90 -18.11 11.57
C ASP A 512 11.36 -17.31 10.38
N GLU A 513 10.06 -17.32 10.16
CA GLU A 513 9.40 -16.43 9.21
C GLU A 513 9.32 -15.02 9.81
N TRP A 514 9.85 -14.00 9.12
CA TRP A 514 9.87 -12.63 9.60
C TRP A 514 8.66 -11.84 9.07
N VAL A 515 7.46 -12.28 9.45
CA VAL A 515 6.20 -11.63 9.03
C VAL A 515 5.17 -11.67 10.16
N ALA A 516 4.30 -10.67 10.20
CA ALA A 516 3.25 -10.56 11.23
C ALA A 516 2.28 -11.75 11.20
N GLU A 517 1.94 -12.23 10.00
CA GLU A 517 1.01 -13.35 9.75
C GLU A 517 1.43 -14.66 10.44
N ALA A 518 2.74 -14.81 10.73
CA ALA A 518 3.24 -16.01 11.41
C ALA A 518 2.94 -16.03 12.91
N TYR A 519 2.80 -14.86 13.53
CA TYR A 519 2.77 -14.72 15.00
C TYR A 519 1.56 -13.98 15.53
N MET A 520 0.89 -13.16 14.71
CA MET A 520 -0.18 -12.28 15.15
C MET A 520 -1.32 -13.09 15.80
N GLU A 521 -1.88 -12.57 16.89
CA GLU A 521 -3.05 -13.12 17.52
C GLU A 521 -4.31 -12.68 16.78
N THR A 522 -5.20 -13.64 16.53
CA THR A 522 -6.50 -13.35 15.94
C THR A 522 -7.38 -12.65 16.97
N ASP A 523 -8.03 -11.57 16.56
CA ASP A 523 -8.94 -10.84 17.44
C ASP A 523 -10.31 -11.54 17.55
N TYR A 524 -10.39 -12.53 18.41
CA TYR A 524 -11.64 -13.26 18.66
C TYR A 524 -12.74 -12.40 19.31
N ASN A 525 -12.44 -11.18 19.78
CA ASN A 525 -13.47 -10.26 20.26
C ASN A 525 -14.34 -9.73 19.12
N LYS A 526 -13.84 -9.76 17.90
CA LYS A 526 -14.58 -9.40 16.69
C LYS A 526 -15.47 -10.52 16.16
N LEU A 527 -15.38 -11.73 16.72
CA LEU A 527 -16.18 -12.86 16.29
C LEU A 527 -17.66 -12.62 16.65
N LYS A 528 -18.50 -12.50 15.64
CA LYS A 528 -19.95 -12.23 15.77
C LYS A 528 -20.76 -13.44 15.30
N PRO A 529 -21.99 -13.65 15.84
CA PRO A 529 -22.90 -14.68 15.33
C PRO A 529 -23.07 -14.65 13.80
N ALA A 530 -23.09 -13.46 13.19
CA ALA A 530 -23.21 -13.29 11.74
C ALA A 530 -22.16 -14.06 10.90
N TYR A 531 -20.95 -14.29 11.43
CA TYR A 531 -19.93 -15.09 10.71
C TYR A 531 -20.35 -16.55 10.60
N PHE A 532 -20.91 -17.11 11.67
CA PHE A 532 -21.43 -18.48 11.71
C PHE A 532 -22.70 -18.61 10.85
N GLU A 533 -23.60 -17.62 10.92
CA GLU A 533 -24.81 -17.56 10.10
C GLU A 533 -24.44 -17.50 8.61
N THR A 534 -23.43 -16.74 8.22
CA THR A 534 -22.91 -16.69 6.85
C THR A 534 -22.36 -18.06 6.41
N THR A 535 -21.61 -18.75 7.28
CA THR A 535 -21.08 -20.09 6.99
C THR A 535 -22.23 -21.08 6.79
N LEU A 536 -23.24 -21.06 7.65
CA LEU A 536 -24.44 -21.90 7.54
C LEU A 536 -25.20 -21.63 6.23
N LEU A 537 -25.43 -20.36 5.92
CA LEU A 537 -26.14 -19.96 4.70
C LEU A 537 -25.38 -20.41 3.44
N ASN A 538 -24.06 -20.23 3.40
CA ASN A 538 -23.22 -20.66 2.28
C ASN A 538 -23.27 -22.19 2.09
N TYR A 539 -23.20 -22.95 3.19
CA TYR A 539 -23.27 -24.40 3.13
C TYR A 539 -24.67 -24.90 2.75
N ALA A 540 -25.74 -24.31 3.30
CA ALA A 540 -27.11 -24.60 2.90
C ALA A 540 -27.34 -24.28 1.42
N THR A 541 -26.83 -23.16 0.93
CA THR A 541 -26.91 -22.78 -0.50
C THR A 541 -26.19 -23.80 -1.39
N TYR A 542 -25.01 -24.28 -0.96
CA TYR A 542 -24.28 -25.34 -1.65
C TYR A 542 -25.11 -26.63 -1.72
N LEU A 543 -25.71 -27.07 -0.62
CA LEU A 543 -26.56 -28.29 -0.58
C LEU A 543 -27.77 -28.18 -1.48
N LEU A 544 -28.47 -27.05 -1.43
CA LEU A 544 -29.66 -26.80 -2.28
C LEU A 544 -29.32 -26.67 -3.75
N GLY A 545 -28.29 -25.88 -4.06
CA GLY A 545 -27.86 -25.60 -5.44
C GLY A 545 -27.38 -26.85 -6.19
N ASN A 546 -26.86 -27.82 -5.46
CA ASN A 546 -26.41 -29.10 -6.02
C ASN A 546 -27.38 -30.25 -5.78
N ARG A 547 -28.62 -29.96 -5.40
CA ARG A 547 -29.68 -30.94 -5.13
C ARG A 547 -29.33 -32.00 -4.06
N LEU A 548 -28.35 -31.72 -3.21
CA LEU A 548 -27.96 -32.58 -2.10
C LEU A 548 -28.91 -32.48 -0.89
N ASN A 549 -29.80 -31.49 -0.91
CA ASN A 549 -30.88 -31.32 0.04
C ASN A 549 -32.19 -31.00 -0.72
N LYS A 550 -33.30 -31.64 -0.32
CA LYS A 550 -34.64 -31.43 -0.89
C LYS A 550 -35.52 -30.51 -0.01
N GLN A 551 -35.08 -30.14 1.18
CA GLN A 551 -35.90 -29.31 2.08
C GLN A 551 -35.74 -27.81 1.72
N VAL A 552 -36.87 -27.13 1.61
CA VAL A 552 -36.96 -25.68 1.48
C VAL A 552 -36.56 -25.04 2.81
N LEU A 553 -35.88 -23.89 2.75
CA LEU A 553 -35.53 -23.09 3.91
C LEU A 553 -36.78 -22.75 4.73
N ASP A 554 -37.04 -23.49 5.80
CA ASP A 554 -38.13 -23.16 6.73
C ASP A 554 -37.73 -21.96 7.60
N LYS A 555 -38.74 -21.14 7.98
CA LYS A 555 -38.52 -20.05 8.93
C LYS A 555 -37.94 -20.60 10.22
N PRO A 556 -36.94 -19.95 10.80
CA PRO A 556 -36.30 -20.42 12.02
C PRO A 556 -37.33 -20.53 13.16
N GLU A 557 -37.43 -21.70 13.74
CA GLU A 557 -38.13 -21.88 15.03
C GLU A 557 -37.39 -21.04 16.10
N LYS A 558 -38.13 -20.51 17.07
CA LYS A 558 -37.55 -19.81 18.24
C LYS A 558 -36.76 -20.82 19.05
N GLN A 559 -35.45 -20.92 18.77
CA GLN A 559 -34.53 -21.73 19.57
C GLN A 559 -33.95 -20.93 20.77
N GLN A 560 -33.57 -21.60 21.81
CA GLN A 560 -32.94 -21.01 22.96
C GLN A 560 -31.60 -20.36 22.53
N LYS A 561 -31.48 -19.06 22.75
CA LYS A 561 -30.32 -18.28 22.28
C LYS A 561 -29.10 -18.61 23.14
N ILE A 562 -28.13 -19.34 22.58
CA ILE A 562 -26.83 -19.63 23.21
C ILE A 562 -25.85 -18.50 22.85
N SER A 563 -25.06 -18.03 23.81
CA SER A 563 -24.06 -16.98 23.58
C SER A 563 -22.65 -17.55 23.48
N LEU A 564 -21.82 -17.04 22.58
CA LEU A 564 -20.38 -17.37 22.54
C LEU A 564 -19.65 -17.04 23.84
N LYS A 565 -20.24 -16.16 24.70
CA LYS A 565 -19.71 -15.78 26.00
C LYS A 565 -20.04 -16.80 27.10
N ASP A 566 -20.88 -17.78 26.83
CA ASP A 566 -21.29 -18.79 27.82
C ASP A 566 -20.19 -19.83 28.09
N ARG A 567 -19.06 -19.70 27.41
CA ARG A 567 -17.87 -20.54 27.62
C ARG A 567 -16.60 -19.72 27.66
N GLU A 568 -15.62 -20.19 28.44
CA GLU A 568 -14.23 -19.74 28.35
C GLU A 568 -13.63 -20.22 27.01
N TRP A 569 -12.75 -19.41 26.38
CA TRP A 569 -12.09 -19.74 25.15
C TRP A 569 -10.60 -19.92 25.39
N LYS A 570 -10.03 -21.07 24.97
CA LYS A 570 -8.60 -21.42 25.11
C LYS A 570 -7.97 -21.71 23.77
N TYR A 571 -6.65 -21.54 23.69
CA TYR A 571 -5.87 -21.86 22.49
C TYR A 571 -5.51 -23.34 22.45
N TYR A 572 -5.71 -23.95 21.29
CA TYR A 572 -5.36 -25.34 21.01
C TYR A 572 -4.53 -25.43 19.71
N PRO A 573 -3.45 -26.24 19.67
CA PRO A 573 -2.80 -26.59 18.43
C PRO A 573 -3.79 -27.29 17.48
N ILE A 574 -3.79 -26.90 16.21
CA ILE A 574 -4.64 -27.60 15.21
C ILE A 574 -4.34 -29.11 15.21
N THR A 575 -3.08 -29.49 15.43
CA THR A 575 -2.65 -30.88 15.48
C THR A 575 -3.24 -31.70 16.60
N ASP A 576 -3.74 -31.11 17.67
CA ASP A 576 -4.40 -31.83 18.76
C ASP A 576 -5.82 -32.26 18.35
N ILE A 577 -6.44 -31.53 17.46
CA ILE A 577 -7.84 -31.69 17.04
C ILE A 577 -7.95 -32.38 15.68
N PHE A 578 -7.02 -32.09 14.77
CA PHE A 578 -7.01 -32.62 13.39
C PHE A 578 -5.66 -33.22 13.01
N SER A 579 -5.72 -34.24 12.16
CA SER A 579 -4.54 -34.73 11.43
C SER A 579 -4.44 -33.98 10.09
N VAL A 580 -3.36 -33.20 9.90
CA VAL A 580 -3.15 -32.39 8.69
C VAL A 580 -2.43 -33.24 7.63
N LYS A 581 -3.06 -33.50 6.50
CA LYS A 581 -2.53 -34.29 5.37
C LYS A 581 -2.85 -33.63 4.03
N GLY A 582 -2.04 -33.89 3.00
CA GLY A 582 -2.39 -33.55 1.63
C GLY A 582 -3.48 -34.46 1.08
N SER A 583 -4.28 -33.99 0.13
CA SER A 583 -5.13 -34.84 -0.70
C SER A 583 -4.35 -35.44 -1.88
N LYS A 584 -4.84 -36.54 -2.41
CA LYS A 584 -4.36 -37.09 -3.67
C LYS A 584 -4.84 -36.20 -4.81
N THR A 585 -3.90 -35.59 -5.54
CA THR A 585 -4.22 -34.82 -6.73
C THR A 585 -4.82 -35.72 -7.80
N THR A 586 -6.01 -35.36 -8.29
CA THR A 586 -6.70 -36.02 -9.41
C THR A 586 -6.88 -34.99 -10.52
N PRO A 587 -6.23 -35.15 -11.69
CA PRO A 587 -6.40 -34.21 -12.79
C PRO A 587 -7.86 -34.21 -13.30
N LEU A 588 -8.40 -33.02 -13.63
CA LEU A 588 -9.76 -32.89 -14.14
C LEU A 588 -9.99 -33.74 -15.41
N LEU A 589 -9.03 -33.78 -16.32
CA LEU A 589 -9.07 -34.60 -17.53
C LEU A 589 -9.23 -36.11 -17.25
N GLU A 590 -8.70 -36.59 -16.11
CA GLU A 590 -8.91 -37.96 -15.68
C GLU A 590 -10.35 -38.19 -15.23
N LEU A 591 -10.92 -37.25 -14.48
CA LEU A 591 -12.31 -37.33 -14.01
C LEU A 591 -13.34 -37.21 -15.15
N GLU A 592 -13.04 -36.43 -16.17
CA GLU A 592 -13.90 -36.26 -17.36
C GLU A 592 -13.97 -37.54 -18.23
N THR A 593 -13.16 -38.57 -17.95
CA THR A 593 -13.29 -39.89 -18.59
C THR A 593 -14.39 -40.77 -17.94
N PHE A 594 -14.92 -40.36 -16.79
CA PHE A 594 -15.98 -41.01 -16.05
C PHE A 594 -17.27 -40.20 -16.15
N ASP A 595 -18.39 -40.85 -15.87
CA ASP A 595 -19.70 -40.19 -15.86
C ASP A 595 -19.87 -39.23 -14.69
N PHE A 596 -20.84 -38.34 -14.79
CA PHE A 596 -21.27 -37.48 -13.68
C PHE A 596 -21.88 -38.32 -12.56
N GLY A 597 -21.54 -38.02 -11.31
CA GLY A 597 -21.98 -38.73 -10.13
C GLY A 597 -22.27 -37.83 -8.96
N ILE A 598 -22.12 -38.36 -7.74
CA ILE A 598 -22.39 -37.63 -6.49
C ILE A 598 -21.11 -37.24 -5.73
N CYS A 599 -19.92 -37.67 -6.17
CA CYS A 599 -18.67 -37.41 -5.48
C CYS A 599 -18.14 -36.04 -5.90
N PRO A 600 -17.97 -35.07 -4.95
CA PRO A 600 -17.49 -33.73 -5.26
C PRO A 600 -16.06 -33.75 -5.81
N TYR A 601 -15.77 -32.87 -6.76
CA TYR A 601 -14.41 -32.49 -7.14
C TYR A 601 -14.05 -31.18 -6.48
N VAL A 602 -13.19 -31.24 -5.48
CA VAL A 602 -12.78 -30.10 -4.65
C VAL A 602 -11.58 -29.41 -5.28
N THR A 603 -11.68 -28.11 -5.42
CA THR A 603 -10.62 -27.24 -5.97
C THR A 603 -10.25 -26.13 -5.00
N THR A 604 -9.34 -25.24 -5.39
CA THR A 604 -8.91 -24.08 -4.59
C THR A 604 -9.85 -22.87 -4.65
N GLN A 605 -11.07 -23.03 -5.16
CA GLN A 605 -12.06 -21.96 -5.18
C GLN A 605 -12.67 -21.69 -3.82
N ALA A 606 -12.95 -20.41 -3.52
CA ALA A 606 -13.57 -19.98 -2.26
C ALA A 606 -15.12 -19.89 -2.32
N THR A 607 -15.75 -20.48 -3.34
CA THR A 607 -17.21 -20.49 -3.57
C THR A 607 -17.71 -21.93 -3.68
N ASN A 608 -19.03 -22.12 -3.59
CA ASN A 608 -19.68 -23.42 -3.76
C ASN A 608 -19.02 -24.54 -2.92
N ASN A 609 -18.71 -24.26 -1.65
CA ASN A 609 -18.03 -25.19 -0.73
C ASN A 609 -16.70 -25.78 -1.28
N GLY A 610 -16.00 -25.04 -2.16
CA GLY A 610 -14.78 -25.50 -2.82
C GLY A 610 -15.01 -26.48 -3.99
N VAL A 611 -16.26 -26.79 -4.34
CA VAL A 611 -16.63 -27.83 -5.31
C VAL A 611 -16.84 -27.26 -6.70
N ALA A 612 -16.08 -27.78 -7.68
CA ALA A 612 -16.17 -27.39 -9.08
C ALA A 612 -17.10 -28.26 -9.91
N GLY A 613 -17.36 -29.52 -9.49
CA GLY A 613 -18.21 -30.47 -10.19
C GLY A 613 -18.43 -31.74 -9.38
N PHE A 614 -19.20 -32.71 -9.93
CA PHE A 614 -19.50 -33.99 -9.31
C PHE A 614 -19.25 -35.12 -10.29
N TYR A 615 -18.58 -36.19 -9.83
CA TYR A 615 -18.18 -37.33 -10.64
C TYR A 615 -18.54 -38.66 -9.94
N GLU A 616 -18.50 -39.79 -10.66
CA GLU A 616 -18.76 -41.09 -10.08
C GLU A 616 -17.66 -41.59 -9.14
N ILE A 617 -16.43 -41.20 -9.40
CA ILE A 617 -15.26 -41.69 -8.65
C ILE A 617 -14.78 -40.71 -7.59
N TYR A 618 -14.18 -41.26 -6.56
CA TYR A 618 -13.50 -40.51 -5.52
C TYR A 618 -12.12 -41.09 -5.18
N THR A 619 -11.24 -40.26 -4.70
CA THR A 619 -9.88 -40.67 -4.25
C THR A 619 -9.68 -40.41 -2.76
N GLU A 620 -10.61 -39.75 -2.10
CA GLU A 620 -10.55 -39.33 -0.72
C GLU A 620 -11.83 -39.64 0.04
N LEU A 621 -11.71 -40.00 1.33
CA LEU A 621 -12.87 -40.21 2.19
C LEU A 621 -13.46 -38.88 2.66
N GLY A 622 -14.78 -38.87 2.84
CA GLY A 622 -15.53 -37.73 3.37
C GLY A 622 -15.37 -37.53 4.90
N ASN A 623 -16.24 -36.69 5.45
CA ASN A 623 -16.26 -36.21 6.82
C ASN A 623 -14.94 -35.56 7.24
N VAL A 624 -14.40 -34.69 6.40
CA VAL A 624 -13.18 -33.93 6.63
C VAL A 624 -13.36 -32.46 6.29
N LEU A 625 -12.50 -31.60 6.86
CA LEU A 625 -12.37 -30.24 6.35
C LEU A 625 -11.30 -30.22 5.26
N THR A 626 -11.53 -29.45 4.20
CA THR A 626 -10.54 -29.17 3.16
C THR A 626 -10.10 -27.73 3.22
N VAL A 627 -8.82 -27.48 2.95
CA VAL A 627 -8.21 -26.14 2.98
C VAL A 627 -7.46 -25.89 1.69
N ASP A 628 -7.76 -24.76 1.02
CA ASP A 628 -6.99 -24.28 -0.11
C ASP A 628 -5.56 -23.92 0.31
N SER A 629 -4.55 -24.56 -0.29
CA SER A 629 -3.13 -24.25 -0.05
C SER A 629 -2.47 -23.45 -1.18
N ALA A 630 -3.23 -23.05 -2.20
CA ALA A 630 -2.73 -22.26 -3.33
C ALA A 630 -2.71 -20.76 -3.04
N VAL A 631 -3.77 -20.23 -2.41
CA VAL A 631 -3.98 -18.78 -2.27
C VAL A 631 -4.27 -18.38 -0.83
N VAL A 632 -5.54 -18.42 -0.38
CA VAL A 632 -5.99 -17.74 0.85
C VAL A 632 -6.32 -18.67 2.01
N GLY A 633 -6.18 -19.98 1.83
CA GLY A 633 -6.48 -20.92 2.91
C GLY A 633 -7.99 -21.04 3.20
N TYR A 634 -8.84 -20.94 2.18
CA TYR A 634 -10.28 -21.13 2.36
C TYR A 634 -10.58 -22.54 2.85
N CYS A 635 -11.34 -22.63 3.96
CA CYS A 635 -11.75 -23.89 4.56
C CYS A 635 -13.19 -24.21 4.20
N SER A 636 -13.44 -25.47 3.82
CA SER A 636 -14.77 -26.03 3.54
C SER A 636 -14.95 -27.42 4.13
N TYR A 637 -16.17 -27.89 4.28
CA TYR A 637 -16.49 -29.22 4.81
C TYR A 637 -16.93 -30.15 3.72
N GLN A 638 -16.22 -31.27 3.58
CA GLN A 638 -16.57 -32.34 2.64
C GLN A 638 -17.18 -33.50 3.42
N GLU A 639 -18.47 -33.64 3.34
CA GLU A 639 -19.22 -34.73 4.00
C GLU A 639 -19.09 -36.03 3.25
N LEU A 640 -19.23 -35.97 1.91
CA LEU A 640 -19.15 -37.11 1.00
C LEU A 640 -17.70 -37.44 0.64
N PRO A 641 -17.42 -38.70 0.22
CA PRO A 641 -16.15 -39.01 -0.45
C PRO A 641 -15.97 -38.11 -1.68
N PHE A 642 -14.73 -37.68 -1.96
CA PHE A 642 -14.42 -36.68 -2.96
C PHE A 642 -13.12 -36.94 -3.71
N SER A 643 -12.94 -36.28 -4.84
CA SER A 643 -11.63 -36.13 -5.51
C SER A 643 -11.17 -34.68 -5.39
N ALA A 644 -9.85 -34.45 -5.46
CA ALA A 644 -9.31 -33.12 -5.26
C ALA A 644 -8.30 -32.72 -6.34
N SER A 645 -8.31 -31.43 -6.69
CA SER A 645 -7.27 -30.80 -7.49
C SER A 645 -5.96 -30.67 -6.72
N ASP A 646 -4.90 -30.20 -7.38
CA ASP A 646 -3.68 -29.79 -6.73
C ASP A 646 -3.93 -28.68 -5.69
N HIS A 647 -3.11 -28.63 -4.66
CA HIS A 647 -3.17 -27.64 -3.58
C HIS A 647 -4.43 -27.67 -2.68
N VAL A 648 -5.04 -28.82 -2.50
CA VAL A 648 -6.10 -29.05 -1.51
C VAL A 648 -5.53 -29.88 -0.36
N GLU A 649 -5.56 -29.35 0.85
CA GLU A 649 -5.11 -30.04 2.05
C GLU A 649 -6.31 -30.53 2.86
N LYS A 650 -6.13 -31.61 3.65
CA LYS A 650 -7.17 -32.21 4.49
C LYS A 650 -6.86 -32.02 5.97
N LEU A 651 -7.89 -31.65 6.72
CA LEU A 651 -7.93 -31.69 8.17
C LEU A 651 -8.86 -32.83 8.60
N ILE A 652 -8.28 -33.98 8.93
CA ILE A 652 -8.99 -35.18 9.33
C ILE A 652 -9.27 -35.11 10.83
N PRO A 653 -10.54 -35.09 11.30
CA PRO A 653 -10.88 -34.92 12.70
C PRO A 653 -10.36 -36.09 13.55
N LYS A 654 -9.94 -35.79 14.77
CA LYS A 654 -9.57 -36.76 15.82
C LYS A 654 -10.71 -36.99 16.84
N PHE A 655 -11.88 -36.48 16.55
CA PHE A 655 -13.12 -36.56 17.33
C PHE A 655 -14.28 -36.89 16.40
N GLU A 656 -15.45 -37.23 16.98
CA GLU A 656 -16.67 -37.42 16.18
C GLU A 656 -17.18 -36.07 15.67
N MET A 657 -16.92 -35.79 14.42
CA MET A 657 -17.35 -34.55 13.75
C MET A 657 -18.69 -34.81 13.01
N ASN A 658 -19.64 -33.92 13.24
CA ASN A 658 -20.88 -33.85 12.48
C ASN A 658 -20.97 -32.50 11.73
N ARG A 659 -22.01 -32.33 10.92
CA ARG A 659 -22.20 -31.08 10.12
C ARG A 659 -22.17 -29.83 10.96
N PHE A 660 -22.76 -29.83 12.17
CA PHE A 660 -22.84 -28.65 13.02
C PHE A 660 -21.45 -28.27 13.59
N THR A 661 -20.74 -29.25 14.14
CA THR A 661 -19.38 -29.04 14.62
C THR A 661 -18.44 -28.66 13.45
N ALA A 662 -18.64 -29.24 12.26
CA ALA A 662 -17.89 -28.88 11.06
C ALA A 662 -18.10 -27.39 10.69
N MET A 663 -19.34 -26.88 10.69
CA MET A 663 -19.63 -25.47 10.42
C MET A 663 -19.00 -24.53 11.43
N PHE A 664 -18.94 -24.93 12.72
CA PHE A 664 -18.21 -24.18 13.71
C PHE A 664 -16.72 -24.04 13.33
N PHE A 665 -16.07 -25.17 13.04
CA PHE A 665 -14.66 -25.16 12.65
C PHE A 665 -14.41 -24.45 11.33
N VAL A 666 -15.25 -24.60 10.31
CA VAL A 666 -15.13 -23.86 9.03
C VAL A 666 -15.13 -22.35 9.31
N THR A 667 -16.00 -21.86 10.20
CA THR A 667 -16.03 -20.44 10.57
C THR A 667 -14.73 -20.02 11.24
N ILE A 668 -14.23 -20.81 12.20
CA ILE A 668 -12.97 -20.52 12.92
C ILE A 668 -11.78 -20.53 11.97
N PHE A 669 -11.66 -21.53 11.09
CA PHE A 669 -10.55 -21.59 10.13
C PHE A 669 -10.60 -20.46 9.10
N ASN A 670 -11.80 -20.07 8.66
CA ASN A 670 -11.94 -18.95 7.74
C ASN A 670 -11.65 -17.59 8.42
N LEU A 671 -11.77 -17.47 9.74
CA LEU A 671 -11.30 -16.31 10.50
C LEU A 671 -9.76 -16.20 10.50
N GLU A 672 -9.04 -17.31 10.32
CA GLU A 672 -7.57 -17.36 10.26
C GLU A 672 -6.99 -17.13 8.85
N GLN A 673 -7.82 -16.91 7.83
CA GLN A 673 -7.39 -16.71 6.44
C GLN A 673 -6.40 -15.56 6.25
N TYR A 674 -6.48 -14.49 7.06
CA TYR A 674 -5.56 -13.35 7.00
C TYR A 674 -4.08 -13.75 7.12
N ARG A 675 -3.79 -14.94 7.67
CA ARG A 675 -2.43 -15.49 7.79
C ARG A 675 -1.84 -15.90 6.44
N TYR A 676 -2.68 -16.02 5.41
CA TYR A 676 -2.31 -16.58 4.12
C TYR A 676 -2.59 -15.59 2.99
N ASN A 677 -1.67 -15.56 2.05
CA ASN A 677 -1.76 -14.75 0.85
C ASN A 677 -0.83 -15.33 -0.24
N TYR A 678 -0.76 -14.71 -1.40
CA TYR A 678 0.13 -15.13 -2.50
C TYR A 678 1.60 -15.26 -2.07
N GLY A 679 2.06 -14.41 -1.16
CA GLY A 679 3.41 -14.45 -0.60
C GLY A 679 3.59 -15.54 0.45
N ARG A 680 2.54 -15.88 1.20
CA ARG A 680 2.55 -16.85 2.31
C ARG A 680 1.40 -17.84 2.19
N LYS A 681 1.57 -18.88 1.40
CA LYS A 681 0.57 -19.94 1.17
C LYS A 681 0.28 -20.77 2.42
N SER A 682 -0.95 -21.30 2.56
CA SER A 682 -1.37 -22.16 3.66
C SER A 682 -0.83 -23.59 3.50
N SER A 683 0.47 -23.79 3.70
CA SER A 683 1.09 -25.12 3.62
C SER A 683 0.80 -25.97 4.88
N GLN A 684 0.85 -27.30 4.75
CA GLN A 684 0.72 -28.24 5.88
C GLN A 684 1.61 -27.86 7.06
N THR A 685 2.87 -27.48 6.82
CA THR A 685 3.82 -27.08 7.85
C THR A 685 3.34 -25.86 8.63
N ARG A 686 2.76 -24.86 7.95
CA ARG A 686 2.20 -23.67 8.60
C ARG A 686 0.93 -23.98 9.36
N MET A 687 0.02 -24.76 8.76
CA MET A 687 -1.20 -25.21 9.45
C MET A 687 -0.89 -25.98 10.75
N ARG A 688 0.06 -26.90 10.73
CA ARG A 688 0.47 -27.66 11.92
C ARG A 688 1.01 -26.80 13.07
N ARG A 689 1.48 -25.59 12.79
CA ARG A 689 2.00 -24.63 13.79
C ARG A 689 0.94 -23.64 14.27
N THR A 690 -0.23 -23.64 13.64
CA THR A 690 -1.29 -22.67 13.96
C THR A 690 -2.01 -23.08 15.23
N LEU A 691 -2.24 -22.09 16.10
CA LEU A 691 -3.11 -22.19 17.27
C LEU A 691 -4.46 -21.57 16.93
N ILE A 692 -5.53 -22.26 17.26
CA ILE A 692 -6.90 -21.74 17.15
C ILE A 692 -7.51 -21.63 18.54
N LYS A 693 -8.39 -20.64 18.75
CA LYS A 693 -9.08 -20.46 20.02
C LYS A 693 -10.47 -21.05 19.93
N LEU A 694 -10.83 -21.88 20.90
CA LEU A 694 -12.09 -22.62 20.93
C LEU A 694 -12.78 -22.51 22.29
N PRO A 695 -14.12 -22.64 22.36
CA PRO A 695 -14.85 -22.84 23.60
C PRO A 695 -14.32 -24.06 24.35
N SER A 696 -14.08 -23.90 25.65
CA SER A 696 -13.40 -24.90 26.45
C SER A 696 -14.25 -25.28 27.70
N LYS A 697 -14.18 -26.57 28.04
CA LYS A 697 -14.70 -27.14 29.25
C LYS A 697 -13.67 -28.11 29.83
N ASN A 698 -13.30 -27.98 31.09
CA ASN A 698 -12.29 -28.83 31.74
C ASN A 698 -10.93 -28.85 31.02
N ASN A 699 -10.53 -27.74 30.42
CA ASN A 699 -9.30 -27.55 29.61
C ASN A 699 -9.29 -28.31 28.25
N GLU A 700 -10.41 -28.87 27.82
CA GLU A 700 -10.57 -29.50 26.51
C GLU A 700 -11.58 -28.75 25.66
N PRO A 701 -11.54 -28.87 24.30
CA PRO A 701 -12.55 -28.28 23.44
C PRO A 701 -13.95 -28.80 23.75
N ASP A 702 -14.93 -27.90 23.94
CA ASP A 702 -16.32 -28.26 24.19
C ASP A 702 -17.10 -28.45 22.88
N PHE A 703 -16.95 -29.63 22.27
CA PHE A 703 -17.62 -29.96 21.00
C PHE A 703 -19.14 -29.95 21.13
N VAL A 704 -19.67 -30.33 22.29
CA VAL A 704 -21.13 -30.29 22.57
C VAL A 704 -21.65 -28.85 22.56
N PHE A 705 -20.91 -27.93 23.15
CA PHE A 705 -21.27 -26.53 23.10
C PHE A 705 -21.21 -25.99 21.66
N MET A 706 -20.17 -26.33 20.89
CA MET A 706 -20.03 -25.90 19.49
C MET A 706 -21.21 -26.37 18.63
N GLU A 707 -21.60 -27.63 18.79
CA GLU A 707 -22.74 -28.20 18.11
C GLU A 707 -24.05 -27.49 18.48
N ASN A 708 -24.34 -27.34 19.78
CA ASN A 708 -25.54 -26.69 20.25
C ASN A 708 -25.61 -25.22 19.87
N TYR A 709 -24.45 -24.52 19.87
CA TYR A 709 -24.37 -23.14 19.41
C TYR A 709 -24.81 -23.03 17.95
N ILE A 710 -24.26 -23.84 17.06
CA ILE A 710 -24.62 -23.85 15.65
C ILE A 710 -26.10 -24.20 15.46
N LYS A 711 -26.62 -25.19 16.19
CA LYS A 711 -28.04 -25.56 16.16
C LYS A 711 -28.96 -24.44 16.60
N SER A 712 -28.49 -23.53 17.47
CA SER A 712 -29.27 -22.37 17.95
C SER A 712 -29.32 -21.19 16.96
N LEU A 713 -28.61 -21.25 15.85
CA LEU A 713 -28.51 -20.17 14.86
C LEU A 713 -29.58 -20.33 13.75
N PRO A 714 -29.97 -19.21 13.10
CA PRO A 714 -30.76 -19.25 11.88
C PRO A 714 -30.09 -20.14 10.81
N TYR A 715 -30.92 -20.79 9.98
CA TYR A 715 -30.50 -21.72 8.91
C TYR A 715 -29.90 -23.06 9.37
N SER A 716 -29.79 -23.32 10.68
CA SER A 716 -29.29 -24.61 11.17
C SER A 716 -30.21 -25.79 10.78
N SER A 717 -31.51 -25.57 10.72
CA SER A 717 -32.49 -26.56 10.20
C SER A 717 -32.25 -26.92 8.75
N SER A 718 -31.76 -25.97 7.92
CA SER A 718 -31.49 -26.16 6.48
C SER A 718 -30.32 -27.11 6.20
N ILE A 719 -29.46 -27.39 7.20
CA ILE A 719 -28.38 -28.35 7.09
C ILE A 719 -28.64 -29.65 7.87
N ASN A 720 -29.79 -29.73 8.60
CA ASN A 720 -30.20 -30.92 9.35
C ASN A 720 -30.94 -31.88 8.45
N ILE A 721 -30.24 -32.59 7.59
CA ILE A 721 -30.82 -33.66 6.79
C ILE A 721 -30.79 -34.93 7.64
N GLY A 722 -31.95 -35.46 7.99
CA GLY A 722 -32.08 -36.83 8.49
C GLY A 722 -31.48 -37.79 7.46
N HIS A 723 -30.76 -38.80 7.89
CA HIS A 723 -30.41 -39.93 7.02
C HIS A 723 -31.73 -40.53 6.53
N THR A 724 -32.20 -40.06 5.38
CA THR A 724 -33.15 -40.85 4.61
C THR A 724 -32.34 -41.93 3.93
N ASP A 725 -32.68 -43.16 4.23
CA ASP A 725 -32.11 -44.40 3.74
C ASP A 725 -31.57 -44.27 2.32
N ASN A 726 -30.35 -44.75 2.13
CA ASN A 726 -29.61 -44.82 0.85
C ASN A 726 -30.27 -45.73 -0.21
N GLU A 727 -31.58 -45.98 -0.12
CA GLU A 727 -32.25 -46.94 -1.00
C GLU A 727 -32.96 -46.33 -2.23
N ASN A 728 -32.90 -45.03 -2.47
CA ASN A 728 -33.55 -44.43 -3.65
C ASN A 728 -32.71 -43.33 -4.35
N ILE A 729 -31.44 -43.60 -4.65
CA ILE A 729 -30.69 -42.87 -5.70
C ILE A 729 -30.60 -43.79 -6.91
N GLU A 730 -31.76 -44.12 -7.50
CA GLU A 730 -31.82 -44.58 -8.88
C GLU A 730 -31.83 -43.36 -9.79
N SER A 731 -30.85 -43.30 -10.65
CA SER A 731 -30.72 -42.66 -11.96
C SER A 731 -31.70 -41.49 -12.30
N VAL A 732 -31.19 -40.27 -12.29
CA VAL A 732 -31.60 -39.25 -13.26
C VAL A 732 -30.36 -38.66 -13.91
#